data_8d1cd30597336c3611f5bca9940a801f
#
_entry.id   8d1cd30597336c3611f5bca9940a801f
#
_cell.length_a   1.000
_cell.length_b   1.000
_cell.length_c   1.000
_cell.angle_alpha   90.00
_cell.angle_beta   90.00
_cell.angle_gamma   90.00
#
_symmetry.space_group_name_H-M   'P 1'
#
loop_
_entity.id
_entity.type
_entity.pdbx_description
1 polymer ?
#
loop_
_entity_poly.entity_id
_entity_poly.type
_entity_poly.pdbx_seq_one_letter_code
_entity_poly.pdbx_strand_id
1 'polypeptide(L)'
;TIVRDADITLDLEQARFGDFDRERVLRLFRELEFRSLVPRLPQPRQPVRKTAAPASQRRAVLTDADLSDLVRDLETCQAFALDVETTALHPMYADLVGIALATAPDRSYYVPLGHTTGDTQLDIEQVLQRLAPFLRHPEKQRYAHHGKYDALVLERAGFPRPHIDFDTMIAAYLLGENAVGLKELAFTKLGWEMEEITELIGRGKKQLTMDRAEIARVTQYACADVEATYRLVEVLRPQLEAHNQLRLFTEIELPLIDVLIDMEKAGIAIDVPYLEQLSIMLDGQLHALERRIYELAGHPFNINSPQQLSTLLFDELGLPRGKRTKTGYSVSQEVLENLRDTHPIVEAILEYRQLLKLKSTYVDALPRQVHPQTGRVHTIFHQTVAATGRLSSSDPNLQNIPARGELGLAVRRAFIADNRPGYRIADEPILLLSVDYSQIELRLMAHFSQDPALLRAFAEGKDIHAATASEVFGVPLDAVTPEMRRIAKVVNFGIMYGMQAYGLARDTGMSRQDAQRFIEAYFQRFPGVARYLEETRRRAAELGYVETLFGRRRYLPEITSSNPARRQAAERMAVNMPLQGTAADIMKLAMIAVHRALAERGLRSRMLLQVHDELVLEVPESELATTTELVTTRMSRVVELSVPLEVDAKAGPNWADLEPVRVKLSH
;
A
#
# COMPACT_ATOMS: atom_id res chain seq x y z
N THR A 1 6.30 42.96 -6.68
CA THR A 1 7.00 44.09 -7.28
C THR A 1 8.49 43.80 -7.13
N ILE A 2 9.26 43.82 -8.22
CA ILE A 2 10.71 43.71 -8.18
C ILE A 2 11.25 45.07 -7.83
N VAL A 3 11.95 45.20 -6.70
CA VAL A 3 12.67 46.40 -6.31
C VAL A 3 13.94 46.48 -7.18
N ARG A 4 14.11 47.54 -7.96
CA ARG A 4 15.25 47.70 -8.88
C ARG A 4 16.32 48.66 -8.35
N ASP A 5 16.04 49.34 -7.27
CA ASP A 5 16.84 50.38 -6.61
C ASP A 5 17.15 50.02 -5.15
N ALA A 6 17.22 48.73 -4.87
CA ALA A 6 17.69 48.27 -3.56
C ALA A 6 19.17 48.64 -3.39
N ASP A 7 19.51 49.20 -2.24
CA ASP A 7 20.88 49.56 -1.89
C ASP A 7 21.70 48.29 -1.57
N ILE A 8 21.98 47.51 -2.63
CA ILE A 8 22.73 46.26 -2.56
C ILE A 8 23.91 46.35 -3.50
N THR A 9 25.10 46.34 -2.94
CA THR A 9 26.34 46.22 -3.72
C THR A 9 26.64 44.71 -3.91
N LEU A 10 26.46 44.21 -5.12
CA LEU A 10 26.82 42.85 -5.49
C LEU A 10 28.29 42.80 -5.98
N ASP A 11 29.18 42.26 -5.16
CA ASP A 11 30.53 41.95 -5.60
C ASP A 11 30.52 40.63 -6.40
N LEU A 12 30.64 40.74 -7.72
CA LEU A 12 30.61 39.56 -8.63
C LEU A 12 31.79 38.64 -8.44
N GLU A 13 32.94 39.10 -7.93
CA GLU A 13 34.09 38.23 -7.64
C GLU A 13 33.83 37.38 -6.35
N GLN A 14 33.24 37.98 -5.35
CA GLN A 14 32.81 37.26 -4.15
C GLN A 14 31.56 36.37 -4.40
N ALA A 15 30.71 36.78 -5.35
CA ALA A 15 29.54 36.02 -5.77
C ALA A 15 29.88 34.87 -6.75
N ARG A 16 31.12 34.77 -7.24
CA ARG A 16 31.56 33.64 -8.04
C ARG A 16 31.44 32.38 -7.22
N PHE A 17 30.73 31.40 -7.78
CA PHE A 17 30.69 30.06 -7.20
C PHE A 17 32.09 29.46 -7.23
N GLY A 18 32.75 29.45 -6.07
CA GLY A 18 34.12 28.96 -5.86
C GLY A 18 34.17 27.50 -5.47
N ASP A 19 35.35 27.04 -5.07
CA ASP A 19 35.51 25.74 -4.45
C ASP A 19 34.72 25.73 -3.11
N PHE A 20 33.85 24.74 -2.95
CA PHE A 20 33.07 24.53 -1.74
C PHE A 20 33.46 23.20 -1.09
N ASP A 21 33.34 23.13 0.22
CA ASP A 21 33.53 21.90 0.97
C ASP A 21 32.36 20.93 0.66
N ARG A 22 32.61 20.02 -0.30
CA ARG A 22 31.63 19.02 -0.75
C ARG A 22 31.12 18.15 0.41
N GLU A 23 32.01 17.77 1.33
CA GLU A 23 31.63 16.93 2.46
C GLU A 23 30.67 17.66 3.40
N ARG A 24 30.90 18.95 3.64
CA ARG A 24 29.99 19.79 4.45
C ARG A 24 28.64 19.96 3.76
N VAL A 25 28.60 20.16 2.47
CA VAL A 25 27.35 20.23 1.70
C VAL A 25 26.63 18.88 1.72
N LEU A 26 27.33 17.77 1.53
CA LEU A 26 26.74 16.46 1.60
C LEU A 26 26.20 16.12 3.01
N ARG A 27 26.88 16.55 4.07
CA ARG A 27 26.35 16.43 5.44
C ARG A 27 25.03 17.19 5.58
N LEU A 28 24.99 18.45 5.12
CA LEU A 28 23.76 19.25 5.15
C LEU A 28 22.65 18.63 4.28
N PHE A 29 22.99 18.10 3.11
CA PHE A 29 22.01 17.42 2.25
C PHE A 29 21.48 16.13 2.87
N ARG A 30 22.27 15.41 3.67
CA ARG A 30 21.81 14.27 4.47
C ARG A 30 20.84 14.69 5.56
N GLU A 31 21.20 15.74 6.34
CA GLU A 31 20.33 16.30 7.38
C GLU A 31 18.99 16.79 6.81
N LEU A 32 19.00 17.36 5.60
CA LEU A 32 17.81 17.88 4.90
C LEU A 32 17.16 16.86 3.93
N GLU A 33 17.72 15.66 3.82
CA GLU A 33 17.26 14.58 2.90
C GLU A 33 17.23 15.01 1.42
N PHE A 34 18.15 15.88 1.00
CA PHE A 34 18.23 16.43 -0.35
C PHE A 34 19.06 15.59 -1.32
N ARG A 35 18.92 14.26 -1.29
CA ARG A 35 19.68 13.37 -2.17
C ARG A 35 19.53 13.73 -3.66
N SER A 36 18.33 14.10 -4.10
CA SER A 36 18.05 14.48 -5.50
C SER A 36 18.83 15.71 -5.99
N LEU A 37 19.42 16.48 -5.09
CA LEU A 37 20.26 17.64 -5.42
C LEU A 37 21.74 17.28 -5.56
N VAL A 38 22.19 16.12 -5.04
CA VAL A 38 23.59 15.67 -5.11
C VAL A 38 24.13 15.64 -6.56
N PRO A 39 23.41 15.09 -7.57
CA PRO A 39 23.85 15.13 -8.97
C PRO A 39 23.94 16.53 -9.58
N ARG A 40 23.33 17.54 -8.96
CA ARG A 40 23.34 18.94 -9.42
C ARG A 40 24.49 19.73 -8.83
N LEU A 41 25.21 19.17 -7.87
CA LEU A 41 26.40 19.84 -7.32
C LEU A 41 27.44 19.93 -8.41
N PRO A 42 28.06 21.12 -8.60
CA PRO A 42 29.17 21.27 -9.53
C PRO A 42 30.29 20.27 -9.22
N GLN A 43 30.91 19.73 -10.27
CA GLN A 43 32.05 18.85 -10.10
C GLN A 43 33.24 19.66 -9.55
N PRO A 44 33.91 19.24 -8.49
CA PRO A 44 35.10 19.89 -7.99
C PRO A 44 36.19 19.85 -9.05
N ARG A 45 37.00 20.90 -9.14
CA ARG A 45 38.13 20.99 -10.11
C ARG A 45 39.20 19.96 -9.87
N GLN A 46 39.27 19.38 -8.67
CA GLN A 46 40.12 18.20 -8.37
C GLN A 46 39.21 16.97 -8.14
N PRO A 47 39.58 15.78 -8.58
CA PRO A 47 38.82 14.57 -8.33
C PRO A 47 38.81 14.30 -6.83
N VAL A 48 37.76 14.78 -6.16
CA VAL A 48 37.45 14.38 -4.78
C VAL A 48 37.01 12.92 -4.85
N ARG A 49 37.66 12.05 -4.10
CA ARG A 49 37.14 10.71 -3.85
C ARG A 49 35.71 10.86 -3.41
N LYS A 50 34.76 10.29 -4.21
CA LYS A 50 33.40 10.03 -3.69
C LYS A 50 33.62 9.39 -2.31
N THR A 51 32.82 9.76 -1.31
CA THR A 51 32.80 9.02 -0.03
C THR A 51 32.40 7.60 -0.40
N ALA A 52 33.40 6.83 -0.78
CA ALA A 52 33.24 5.45 -1.19
C ALA A 52 32.86 4.66 0.05
N ALA A 53 32.01 3.65 -0.13
CA ALA A 53 31.90 2.58 0.84
C ALA A 53 33.32 2.19 1.31
N PRO A 54 33.52 1.79 2.57
CA PRO A 54 34.81 1.29 3.06
C PRO A 54 35.35 0.25 2.10
N ALA A 55 36.68 0.10 2.01
CA ALA A 55 37.30 -0.90 1.15
C ALA A 55 36.68 -2.26 1.47
N SER A 56 35.95 -2.83 0.50
CA SER A 56 35.24 -4.08 0.64
C SER A 56 35.70 -5.10 -0.37
N GLN A 57 35.62 -6.38 -0.01
CA GLN A 57 35.93 -7.51 -0.88
C GLN A 57 34.69 -7.92 -1.65
N ARG A 58 34.50 -7.38 -2.85
CA ARG A 58 33.40 -7.71 -3.76
C ARG A 58 33.87 -8.69 -4.81
N ARG A 59 33.29 -9.87 -4.85
CA ARG A 59 33.73 -10.97 -5.69
C ARG A 59 32.62 -11.53 -6.55
N ALA A 60 32.85 -11.69 -7.85
CA ALA A 60 31.99 -12.53 -8.69
C ALA A 60 32.32 -14.00 -8.45
N VAL A 61 31.31 -14.84 -8.35
CA VAL A 61 31.38 -16.29 -8.16
C VAL A 61 31.20 -16.94 -9.54
N LEU A 62 32.32 -17.20 -10.23
CA LEU A 62 32.30 -17.70 -11.59
C LEU A 62 32.75 -19.15 -11.70
N THR A 63 33.41 -19.68 -10.67
CA THR A 63 33.98 -21.03 -10.63
C THR A 63 33.51 -21.79 -9.39
N ASP A 64 33.66 -23.12 -9.42
CA ASP A 64 33.35 -23.97 -8.25
C ASP A 64 34.24 -23.63 -7.04
N ALA A 65 35.49 -23.18 -7.28
CA ALA A 65 36.35 -22.70 -6.21
C ALA A 65 35.80 -21.44 -5.54
N ASP A 66 35.31 -20.46 -6.33
CA ASP A 66 34.67 -19.25 -5.78
C ASP A 66 33.41 -19.60 -5.00
N LEU A 67 32.59 -20.53 -5.51
CA LEU A 67 31.39 -21.03 -4.82
C LEU A 67 31.74 -21.72 -3.50
N SER A 68 32.85 -22.47 -3.46
CA SER A 68 33.33 -23.12 -2.25
C SER A 68 33.83 -22.11 -1.20
N ASP A 69 34.43 -21.00 -1.62
CA ASP A 69 34.83 -19.91 -0.76
C ASP A 69 33.58 -19.22 -0.14
N LEU A 70 32.56 -18.92 -0.96
CA LEU A 70 31.29 -18.36 -0.50
C LEU A 70 30.61 -19.28 0.52
N VAL A 71 30.51 -20.58 0.22
CA VAL A 71 29.91 -21.58 1.12
C VAL A 71 30.64 -21.61 2.46
N ARG A 72 31.97 -21.60 2.48
CA ARG A 72 32.76 -21.55 3.72
C ARG A 72 32.45 -20.29 4.54
N ASP A 73 32.32 -19.14 3.91
CA ASP A 73 31.96 -17.90 4.60
C ASP A 73 30.52 -17.98 5.13
N LEU A 74 29.58 -18.55 4.37
CA LEU A 74 28.21 -18.79 4.84
C LEU A 74 28.15 -19.80 6.00
N GLU A 75 29.02 -20.81 6.05
CA GLU A 75 29.11 -21.73 7.18
C GLU A 75 29.51 -21.03 8.47
N THR A 76 30.42 -20.08 8.38
CA THR A 76 31.02 -19.41 9.54
C THR A 76 30.27 -18.17 10.00
N CYS A 77 29.56 -17.45 9.12
CA CYS A 77 28.80 -16.26 9.50
C CYS A 77 27.53 -16.61 10.31
N GLN A 78 27.13 -15.72 11.23
CA GLN A 78 25.87 -15.83 11.96
C GLN A 78 24.69 -15.23 11.18
N ALA A 79 24.99 -14.24 10.33
CA ALA A 79 24.00 -13.53 9.53
C ALA A 79 24.58 -13.23 8.15
N PHE A 80 23.71 -13.13 7.16
CA PHE A 80 24.08 -12.64 5.83
C PHE A 80 22.94 -11.81 5.24
N ALA A 81 23.30 -10.81 4.42
CA ALA A 81 22.33 -10.10 3.60
C ALA A 81 22.21 -10.78 2.24
N LEU A 82 21.00 -10.78 1.67
CA LEU A 82 20.70 -11.33 0.35
C LEU A 82 19.92 -10.31 -0.49
N ASP A 83 20.13 -10.36 -1.79
CA ASP A 83 19.42 -9.60 -2.82
C ASP A 83 19.44 -10.37 -4.13
N VAL A 84 18.50 -10.12 -5.04
CA VAL A 84 18.45 -10.75 -6.35
C VAL A 84 18.43 -9.72 -7.47
N GLU A 85 19.16 -9.99 -8.54
CA GLU A 85 19.06 -9.26 -9.80
C GLU A 85 18.17 -10.00 -10.78
N THR A 86 17.30 -9.28 -11.48
CA THR A 86 16.19 -9.86 -12.25
C THR A 86 15.93 -9.13 -13.56
N THR A 87 15.19 -9.77 -14.46
CA THR A 87 14.82 -9.20 -15.76
C THR A 87 13.65 -8.22 -15.71
N ALA A 88 12.82 -8.21 -14.65
CA ALA A 88 11.60 -7.42 -14.56
C ALA A 88 11.30 -6.98 -13.11
N LEU A 89 10.50 -5.92 -12.96
CA LEU A 89 10.09 -5.39 -11.66
C LEU A 89 8.95 -6.20 -11.01
N HIS A 90 8.11 -6.84 -11.81
CA HIS A 90 7.00 -7.65 -11.29
C HIS A 90 7.50 -9.07 -11.01
N PRO A 91 7.46 -9.56 -9.75
CA PRO A 91 8.14 -10.80 -9.36
C PRO A 91 7.59 -12.05 -10.06
N MET A 92 6.32 -12.05 -10.49
CA MET A 92 5.74 -13.17 -11.24
C MET A 92 6.18 -13.25 -12.71
N TYR A 93 6.74 -12.17 -13.25
CA TYR A 93 7.26 -12.10 -14.63
C TYR A 93 8.79 -12.00 -14.68
N ALA A 94 9.44 -11.86 -13.53
CA ALA A 94 10.88 -11.71 -13.42
C ALA A 94 11.59 -13.04 -13.51
N ASP A 95 12.62 -13.12 -14.35
CA ASP A 95 13.58 -14.23 -14.34
C ASP A 95 14.79 -13.85 -13.50
N LEU A 96 15.35 -14.82 -12.79
CA LEU A 96 16.54 -14.64 -11.97
C LEU A 96 17.77 -14.44 -12.84
N VAL A 97 18.49 -13.34 -12.64
CA VAL A 97 19.76 -13.03 -13.32
C VAL A 97 20.96 -13.35 -12.44
N GLY A 98 20.84 -13.13 -11.13
CA GLY A 98 21.89 -13.49 -10.18
C GLY A 98 21.49 -13.26 -8.74
N ILE A 99 22.30 -13.76 -7.82
CA ILE A 99 22.11 -13.66 -6.37
C ILE A 99 23.31 -12.93 -5.77
N ALA A 100 23.05 -11.86 -5.02
CA ALA A 100 24.06 -11.17 -4.22
C ALA A 100 23.96 -11.57 -2.76
N LEU A 101 25.10 -11.76 -2.10
CA LEU A 101 25.18 -12.17 -0.70
C LEU A 101 26.30 -11.38 0.00
N ALA A 102 26.02 -10.79 1.17
CA ALA A 102 27.06 -10.24 2.06
C ALA A 102 27.14 -11.06 3.34
N THR A 103 28.26 -11.70 3.58
CA THR A 103 28.54 -12.52 4.77
C THR A 103 29.16 -11.71 5.91
N ALA A 104 29.57 -10.48 5.61
CA ALA A 104 30.07 -9.49 6.56
C ALA A 104 29.86 -8.08 5.96
N PRO A 105 29.96 -7.01 6.77
CA PRO A 105 29.78 -5.63 6.28
C PRO A 105 30.74 -5.20 5.16
N ASP A 106 31.85 -5.90 4.98
CA ASP A 106 32.93 -5.61 4.03
C ASP A 106 33.27 -6.79 3.10
N ARG A 107 32.44 -7.84 3.10
CA ARG A 107 32.65 -9.04 2.30
C ARG A 107 31.35 -9.47 1.61
N SER A 108 31.34 -9.39 0.29
CA SER A 108 30.16 -9.67 -0.52
C SER A 108 30.50 -10.42 -1.81
N TYR A 109 29.50 -11.13 -2.29
CA TYR A 109 29.59 -12.03 -3.43
C TYR A 109 28.41 -11.79 -4.36
N TYR A 110 28.65 -11.88 -5.66
CA TYR A 110 27.62 -11.93 -6.67
C TYR A 110 27.73 -13.22 -7.45
N VAL A 111 26.67 -14.01 -7.49
CA VAL A 111 26.57 -15.28 -8.22
C VAL A 111 25.75 -15.05 -9.48
N PRO A 112 26.35 -14.83 -10.66
CA PRO A 112 25.62 -14.68 -11.91
C PRO A 112 25.07 -16.03 -12.37
N LEU A 113 23.79 -16.06 -12.83
CA LEU A 113 23.07 -17.27 -13.21
C LEU A 113 22.33 -17.15 -14.54
N GLY A 114 21.88 -15.93 -14.88
CA GLY A 114 21.02 -15.68 -16.03
C GLY A 114 21.50 -14.58 -16.97
N HIS A 115 22.79 -14.24 -16.96
CA HIS A 115 23.33 -13.27 -17.92
C HIS A 115 23.42 -13.84 -19.35
N THR A 116 23.13 -12.98 -20.32
CA THR A 116 23.13 -13.30 -21.75
C THR A 116 24.37 -12.71 -22.49
N THR A 117 25.35 -12.21 -21.74
CA THR A 117 26.55 -11.55 -22.26
C THR A 117 27.57 -12.52 -22.88
N GLY A 118 27.41 -13.83 -22.70
CA GLY A 118 28.33 -14.85 -23.17
C GLY A 118 29.48 -15.16 -22.21
N ASP A 119 29.52 -14.50 -21.05
CA ASP A 119 30.48 -14.77 -19.99
C ASP A 119 30.21 -16.12 -19.31
N THR A 120 31.24 -16.72 -18.72
CA THR A 120 31.12 -17.98 -17.97
C THR A 120 30.32 -17.74 -16.70
N GLN A 121 29.33 -18.61 -16.44
CA GLN A 121 28.49 -18.63 -15.26
C GLN A 121 28.40 -20.07 -14.75
N LEU A 122 28.07 -20.21 -13.45
CA LEU A 122 27.79 -21.51 -12.86
C LEU A 122 26.39 -22.02 -13.25
N ASP A 123 26.23 -23.33 -13.25
CA ASP A 123 24.93 -23.95 -13.42
C ASP A 123 24.03 -23.69 -12.22
N ILE A 124 22.77 -23.33 -12.50
CA ILE A 124 21.80 -22.95 -11.46
C ILE A 124 21.51 -24.10 -10.49
N GLU A 125 21.49 -25.35 -10.95
CA GLU A 125 21.22 -26.52 -10.10
C GLU A 125 22.39 -26.77 -9.15
N GLN A 126 23.62 -26.57 -9.61
CA GLN A 126 24.82 -26.65 -8.78
C GLN A 126 24.79 -25.58 -7.67
N VAL A 127 24.46 -24.34 -8.01
CA VAL A 127 24.35 -23.24 -7.03
C VAL A 127 23.20 -23.50 -6.06
N LEU A 128 22.05 -23.95 -6.57
CA LEU A 128 20.89 -24.33 -5.74
C LEU A 128 21.28 -25.36 -4.67
N GLN A 129 21.93 -26.47 -5.07
CA GLN A 129 22.34 -27.51 -4.13
C GLN A 129 23.24 -27.01 -3.01
N ARG A 130 24.13 -26.04 -3.34
CA ARG A 130 25.10 -25.48 -2.40
C ARG A 130 24.55 -24.37 -1.51
N LEU A 131 23.61 -23.54 -1.99
CA LEU A 131 23.06 -22.40 -1.24
C LEU A 131 21.75 -22.71 -0.51
N ALA A 132 20.94 -23.66 -1.00
CA ALA A 132 19.67 -24.02 -0.41
C ALA A 132 19.70 -24.29 1.11
N PRO A 133 20.71 -24.99 1.67
CA PRO A 133 20.77 -25.21 3.12
C PRO A 133 20.81 -23.95 3.96
N PHE A 134 21.41 -22.85 3.43
CA PHE A 134 21.58 -21.59 4.17
C PHE A 134 20.31 -20.73 4.16
N LEU A 135 19.50 -20.80 3.11
CA LEU A 135 18.32 -19.96 2.93
C LEU A 135 17.26 -20.23 4.02
N ARG A 136 17.22 -21.42 4.60
CA ARG A 136 16.30 -21.82 5.68
C ARG A 136 17.02 -22.32 6.95
N HIS A 137 18.31 -22.05 7.07
CA HIS A 137 19.07 -22.52 8.22
C HIS A 137 18.53 -21.90 9.52
N PRO A 138 18.13 -22.66 10.54
CA PRO A 138 17.43 -22.12 11.71
C PRO A 138 18.29 -21.19 12.58
N GLU A 139 19.60 -21.34 12.56
CA GLU A 139 20.53 -20.57 13.38
C GLU A 139 21.14 -19.35 12.67
N LYS A 140 20.84 -19.15 11.38
CA LYS A 140 21.36 -18.02 10.62
C LYS A 140 20.30 -16.95 10.40
N GLN A 141 20.69 -15.70 10.52
CA GLN A 141 19.81 -14.58 10.19
C GLN A 141 20.00 -14.13 8.73
N ARG A 142 18.90 -13.88 8.05
CA ARG A 142 18.85 -13.39 6.67
C ARG A 142 18.30 -11.97 6.64
N TYR A 143 19.10 -11.06 6.14
CA TYR A 143 18.77 -9.66 6.00
C TYR A 143 18.45 -9.35 4.55
N ALA A 144 17.43 -8.54 4.31
CA ALA A 144 17.04 -8.11 2.97
C ALA A 144 16.57 -6.66 2.95
N HIS A 145 16.46 -6.10 1.77
CA HIS A 145 15.78 -4.86 1.52
C HIS A 145 14.66 -5.09 0.51
N HIS A 146 13.42 -5.11 0.95
CA HIS A 146 12.26 -5.58 0.17
C HIS A 146 12.28 -7.09 -0.09
N GLY A 147 12.67 -7.86 0.92
CA GLY A 147 12.92 -9.31 0.84
C GLY A 147 11.73 -10.15 0.40
N LYS A 148 10.49 -9.62 0.43
CA LYS A 148 9.33 -10.27 -0.17
C LYS A 148 9.53 -10.52 -1.67
N TYR A 149 10.08 -9.54 -2.40
CA TYR A 149 10.40 -9.68 -3.82
C TYR A 149 11.44 -10.77 -4.05
N ASP A 150 12.55 -10.70 -3.33
CA ASP A 150 13.67 -11.63 -3.46
C ASP A 150 13.25 -13.07 -3.16
N ALA A 151 12.49 -13.25 -2.09
CA ALA A 151 12.01 -14.57 -1.67
C ALA A 151 11.06 -15.19 -2.70
N LEU A 152 10.17 -14.40 -3.32
CA LEU A 152 9.27 -14.90 -4.36
C LEU A 152 10.03 -15.26 -5.65
N VAL A 153 10.98 -14.43 -6.07
CA VAL A 153 11.80 -14.72 -7.26
C VAL A 153 12.65 -15.97 -7.06
N LEU A 154 13.31 -16.11 -5.90
CA LEU A 154 14.09 -17.30 -5.57
C LEU A 154 13.24 -18.56 -5.56
N GLU A 155 12.05 -18.51 -4.96
CA GLU A 155 11.13 -19.65 -4.94
C GLU A 155 10.68 -20.06 -6.35
N ARG A 156 10.40 -19.08 -7.22
CA ARG A 156 10.03 -19.33 -8.63
C ARG A 156 11.21 -19.90 -9.43
N ALA A 157 12.43 -19.55 -9.08
CA ALA A 157 13.66 -20.09 -9.70
C ALA A 157 14.05 -21.50 -9.15
N GLY A 158 13.24 -22.07 -8.24
CA GLY A 158 13.46 -23.41 -7.69
C GLY A 158 14.23 -23.44 -6.38
N PHE A 159 14.70 -22.31 -5.86
CA PHE A 159 15.32 -22.24 -4.53
C PHE A 159 14.28 -22.38 -3.43
N PRO A 160 14.63 -22.92 -2.24
CA PRO A 160 13.74 -22.83 -1.09
C PRO A 160 13.53 -21.37 -0.73
N ARG A 161 12.27 -21.01 -0.43
CA ARG A 161 11.94 -19.65 0.02
C ARG A 161 12.79 -19.27 1.24
N PRO A 162 13.61 -18.23 1.19
CA PRO A 162 14.34 -17.77 2.37
C PRO A 162 13.38 -17.25 3.45
N HIS A 163 13.67 -17.54 4.70
CA HIS A 163 13.04 -16.84 5.80
C HIS A 163 13.73 -15.50 5.99
N ILE A 164 13.00 -14.40 5.98
CA ILE A 164 13.57 -13.06 6.17
C ILE A 164 13.51 -12.71 7.66
N ASP A 165 14.68 -12.57 8.29
CA ASP A 165 14.80 -12.27 9.71
C ASP A 165 14.89 -10.75 9.98
N PHE A 166 15.26 -9.97 8.96
CA PHE A 166 15.24 -8.51 9.02
C PHE A 166 15.09 -7.90 7.62
N ASP A 167 14.05 -7.07 7.44
CA ASP A 167 13.85 -6.29 6.22
C ASP A 167 14.07 -4.81 6.51
N THR A 168 15.08 -4.22 5.89
CA THR A 168 15.49 -2.83 6.14
C THR A 168 14.50 -1.80 5.60
N MET A 169 13.72 -2.14 4.55
CA MET A 169 12.66 -1.26 4.04
C MET A 169 11.50 -1.19 5.04
N ILE A 170 11.07 -2.33 5.58
CA ILE A 170 10.00 -2.39 6.58
C ILE A 170 10.45 -1.70 7.88
N ALA A 171 11.69 -1.93 8.31
CA ALA A 171 12.24 -1.27 9.50
C ALA A 171 12.24 0.26 9.35
N ALA A 172 12.72 0.78 8.23
CA ALA A 172 12.73 2.21 7.94
C ALA A 172 11.32 2.81 7.88
N TYR A 173 10.38 2.09 7.27
CA TYR A 173 8.98 2.50 7.24
C TYR A 173 8.37 2.61 8.65
N LEU A 174 8.60 1.67 9.54
CA LEU A 174 8.11 1.73 10.91
C LEU A 174 8.72 2.88 11.69
N LEU A 175 9.99 3.19 11.45
CA LEU A 175 10.69 4.32 12.06
C LEU A 175 10.22 5.69 11.52
N GLY A 176 9.35 5.70 10.49
CA GLY A 176 8.80 6.92 9.92
C GLY A 176 9.75 7.67 8.99
N GLU A 177 10.72 6.97 8.38
CA GLU A 177 11.61 7.57 7.39
C GLU A 177 10.81 8.07 6.17
N ASN A 178 11.14 9.26 5.69
CA ASN A 178 10.42 9.88 4.56
C ASN A 178 10.61 9.12 3.25
N ALA A 179 11.76 8.46 3.09
CA ALA A 179 12.07 7.63 1.96
C ALA A 179 12.67 6.31 2.45
N VAL A 180 12.10 5.20 2.01
CA VAL A 180 12.46 3.85 2.47
C VAL A 180 13.29 3.07 1.47
N GLY A 181 13.62 3.64 0.31
CA GLY A 181 14.46 3.00 -0.71
C GLY A 181 15.90 2.83 -0.24
N LEU A 182 16.55 1.75 -0.69
CA LEU A 182 17.91 1.40 -0.25
C LEU A 182 18.92 2.53 -0.47
N LYS A 183 18.90 3.16 -1.65
CA LYS A 183 19.84 4.24 -2.00
C LYS A 183 19.65 5.50 -1.14
N GLU A 184 18.39 5.83 -0.79
CA GLU A 184 18.04 6.92 0.12
C GLU A 184 18.53 6.63 1.54
N LEU A 185 18.27 5.42 2.04
CA LEU A 185 18.70 5.00 3.36
C LEU A 185 20.23 4.90 3.47
N ALA A 186 20.89 4.37 2.46
CA ALA A 186 22.36 4.36 2.41
C ALA A 186 22.93 5.78 2.46
N PHE A 187 22.33 6.73 1.72
CA PHE A 187 22.76 8.12 1.77
C PHE A 187 22.50 8.78 3.12
N THR A 188 21.29 8.65 3.67
CA THR A 188 20.89 9.35 4.89
C THR A 188 21.48 8.71 6.15
N LYS A 189 21.51 7.39 6.25
CA LYS A 189 21.92 6.64 7.46
C LYS A 189 23.41 6.24 7.45
N LEU A 190 23.97 5.88 6.27
CA LEU A 190 25.35 5.43 6.17
C LEU A 190 26.29 6.49 5.57
N GLY A 191 25.73 7.51 4.93
CA GLY A 191 26.50 8.53 4.22
C GLY A 191 27.08 8.04 2.88
N TRP A 192 26.56 6.98 2.30
CA TRP A 192 27.05 6.38 1.07
C TRP A 192 26.33 6.93 -0.15
N GLU A 193 27.11 7.31 -1.17
CA GLU A 193 26.61 7.59 -2.51
C GLU A 193 26.69 6.31 -3.34
N MET A 194 25.54 5.66 -3.56
CA MET A 194 25.44 4.41 -4.33
C MET A 194 25.11 4.69 -5.80
N GLU A 195 25.54 3.81 -6.69
CA GLU A 195 25.23 3.85 -8.13
C GLU A 195 23.72 3.60 -8.34
N GLU A 196 23.09 4.38 -9.21
CA GLU A 196 21.69 4.15 -9.62
C GLU A 196 21.63 3.05 -10.69
N ILE A 197 20.59 2.21 -10.63
CA ILE A 197 20.35 1.18 -11.64
C ILE A 197 20.35 1.74 -13.07
N THR A 198 19.88 2.98 -13.24
CA THR A 198 19.86 3.66 -14.54
C THR A 198 21.25 4.07 -15.07
N GLU A 199 22.27 4.09 -14.21
CA GLU A 199 23.65 4.28 -14.63
C GLU A 199 24.24 2.97 -15.15
N LEU A 200 23.75 1.83 -14.64
CA LEU A 200 24.16 0.49 -15.04
C LEU A 200 23.49 0.04 -16.35
N ILE A 201 22.16 0.13 -16.44
CA ILE A 201 21.36 -0.40 -17.56
C ILE A 201 20.82 0.67 -18.52
N GLY A 202 21.05 1.97 -18.26
CA GLY A 202 20.56 3.06 -19.10
C GLY A 202 19.14 3.52 -18.79
N ARG A 203 18.59 4.41 -19.63
CA ARG A 203 17.27 5.04 -19.43
C ARG A 203 16.43 5.03 -20.71
N GLY A 204 15.10 5.00 -20.53
CA GLY A 204 14.12 5.17 -21.60
C GLY A 204 14.14 4.03 -22.63
N LYS A 205 13.93 4.34 -23.91
CA LYS A 205 13.81 3.33 -24.97
C LYS A 205 15.09 2.52 -25.25
N LYS A 206 16.25 2.97 -24.74
CA LYS A 206 17.54 2.28 -24.88
C LYS A 206 17.95 1.54 -23.59
N GLN A 207 17.08 1.47 -22.62
CA GLN A 207 17.33 0.75 -21.38
C GLN A 207 17.49 -0.74 -21.68
N LEU A 208 18.57 -1.32 -21.17
CA LEU A 208 18.82 -2.75 -21.22
C LEU A 208 18.05 -3.46 -20.10
N THR A 209 17.86 -4.76 -20.23
CA THR A 209 17.51 -5.63 -19.11
C THR A 209 18.78 -6.04 -18.36
N MET A 210 18.65 -6.39 -17.08
CA MET A 210 19.82 -6.68 -16.22
C MET A 210 20.66 -7.84 -16.74
N ASP A 211 20.05 -8.83 -17.36
CA ASP A 211 20.72 -9.99 -17.98
C ASP A 211 21.72 -9.61 -19.10
N ARG A 212 21.57 -8.40 -19.65
CA ARG A 212 22.45 -7.87 -20.70
C ARG A 212 23.56 -6.94 -20.19
N ALA A 213 23.58 -6.65 -18.89
CA ALA A 213 24.63 -5.86 -18.29
C ALA A 213 25.89 -6.73 -18.03
N GLU A 214 27.07 -6.12 -18.10
CA GLU A 214 28.33 -6.80 -17.84
C GLU A 214 28.44 -7.33 -16.42
N ILE A 215 28.75 -8.60 -16.21
CA ILE A 215 28.84 -9.27 -14.91
C ILE A 215 29.74 -8.48 -13.94
N ALA A 216 30.90 -7.97 -14.41
CA ALA A 216 31.79 -7.21 -13.56
C ALA A 216 31.18 -5.93 -12.99
N ARG A 217 30.37 -5.22 -13.78
CA ARG A 217 29.64 -4.03 -13.32
C ARG A 217 28.48 -4.39 -12.40
N VAL A 218 27.70 -5.42 -12.75
CA VAL A 218 26.59 -5.91 -11.90
C VAL A 218 27.13 -6.40 -10.56
N THR A 219 28.32 -7.08 -10.54
CA THR A 219 28.97 -7.48 -9.29
C THR A 219 29.22 -6.30 -8.37
N GLN A 220 29.75 -5.17 -8.88
CA GLN A 220 29.99 -4.00 -8.05
C GLN A 220 28.71 -3.37 -7.53
N TYR A 221 27.68 -3.34 -8.37
CA TYR A 221 26.36 -2.80 -8.05
C TYR A 221 25.64 -3.66 -7.00
N ALA A 222 25.41 -4.93 -7.26
CA ALA A 222 24.67 -5.86 -6.41
C ALA A 222 25.38 -6.11 -5.06
N CYS A 223 26.72 -6.22 -5.08
CA CYS A 223 27.50 -6.31 -3.84
C CYS A 223 27.36 -5.05 -2.97
N ALA A 224 27.30 -3.85 -3.58
CA ALA A 224 27.07 -2.62 -2.83
C ALA A 224 25.68 -2.62 -2.17
N ASP A 225 24.66 -3.16 -2.82
CA ASP A 225 23.30 -3.22 -2.31
C ASP A 225 23.21 -4.15 -1.09
N VAL A 226 23.78 -5.33 -1.11
CA VAL A 226 23.79 -6.24 0.05
C VAL A 226 24.69 -5.76 1.19
N GLU A 227 25.81 -5.08 0.90
CA GLU A 227 26.64 -4.44 1.94
C GLU A 227 25.89 -3.31 2.65
N ALA A 228 25.19 -2.46 1.90
CA ALA A 228 24.36 -1.42 2.47
C ALA A 228 23.23 -2.01 3.31
N THR A 229 22.56 -3.05 2.80
CA THR A 229 21.51 -3.78 3.53
C THR A 229 22.05 -4.33 4.86
N TYR A 230 23.21 -5.00 4.84
CA TYR A 230 23.83 -5.55 6.05
C TYR A 230 24.09 -4.46 7.11
N ARG A 231 24.71 -3.34 6.71
CA ARG A 231 25.03 -2.23 7.61
C ARG A 231 23.79 -1.46 8.10
N LEU A 232 22.75 -1.37 7.28
CA LEU A 232 21.50 -0.73 7.70
C LEU A 232 20.82 -1.48 8.83
N VAL A 233 20.97 -2.81 8.92
CA VAL A 233 20.45 -3.59 10.07
C VAL A 233 21.10 -3.12 11.37
N GLU A 234 22.42 -2.88 11.38
CA GLU A 234 23.16 -2.43 12.57
C GLU A 234 22.66 -1.05 13.05
N VAL A 235 22.16 -0.21 12.13
CA VAL A 235 21.65 1.13 12.44
C VAL A 235 20.17 1.12 12.82
N LEU A 236 19.33 0.35 12.08
CA LEU A 236 17.87 0.41 12.21
C LEU A 236 17.35 -0.45 13.37
N ARG A 237 17.98 -1.59 13.66
CA ARG A 237 17.55 -2.48 14.76
C ARG A 237 17.55 -1.78 16.13
N PRO A 238 18.65 -1.10 16.58
CA PRO A 238 18.64 -0.37 17.84
C PRO A 238 17.59 0.75 17.89
N GLN A 239 17.26 1.36 16.74
CA GLN A 239 16.22 2.39 16.67
C GLN A 239 14.83 1.79 16.87
N LEU A 240 14.52 0.62 16.25
CA LEU A 240 13.27 -0.10 16.50
C LEU A 240 13.12 -0.48 17.98
N GLU A 241 14.20 -0.92 18.63
CA GLU A 241 14.21 -1.23 20.05
C GLU A 241 13.93 0.02 20.90
N ALA A 242 14.65 1.12 20.65
CA ALA A 242 14.47 2.38 21.36
C ALA A 242 13.06 2.98 21.21
N HIS A 243 12.41 2.73 20.07
CA HIS A 243 11.03 3.18 19.79
C HIS A 243 9.96 2.16 20.21
N ASN A 244 10.33 1.03 20.84
CA ASN A 244 9.42 -0.07 21.21
C ASN A 244 8.62 -0.64 20.03
N GLN A 245 9.21 -0.65 18.83
CA GLN A 245 8.56 -1.14 17.60
C GLN A 245 9.09 -2.50 17.15
N LEU A 246 10.08 -3.07 17.85
CA LEU A 246 10.66 -4.35 17.49
C LEU A 246 9.61 -5.48 17.51
N ARG A 247 8.70 -5.46 18.49
CA ARG A 247 7.61 -6.44 18.59
C ARG A 247 6.66 -6.37 17.37
N LEU A 248 6.24 -5.17 16.98
CA LEU A 248 5.43 -4.93 15.78
C LEU A 248 6.13 -5.44 14.52
N PHE A 249 7.44 -5.18 14.42
CA PHE A 249 8.28 -5.62 13.32
C PHE A 249 8.36 -7.15 13.24
N THR A 250 8.66 -7.83 14.36
CA THR A 250 8.91 -9.28 14.38
C THR A 250 7.66 -10.15 14.44
N GLU A 251 6.57 -9.66 15.07
CA GLU A 251 5.35 -10.45 15.26
C GLU A 251 4.29 -10.18 14.18
N ILE A 252 4.33 -9.02 13.51
CA ILE A 252 3.34 -8.64 12.50
C ILE A 252 3.97 -8.48 11.11
N GLU A 253 4.94 -7.57 10.96
CA GLU A 253 5.39 -7.20 9.61
C GLU A 253 6.23 -8.29 8.93
N LEU A 254 7.19 -8.89 9.63
CA LEU A 254 8.01 -9.96 9.05
C LEU A 254 7.20 -11.23 8.73
N PRO A 255 6.35 -11.77 9.65
CA PRO A 255 5.56 -12.95 9.31
C PRO A 255 4.56 -12.74 8.17
N LEU A 256 4.13 -11.49 7.96
CA LEU A 256 3.23 -11.14 6.86
C LEU A 256 3.89 -11.31 5.48
N ILE A 257 5.21 -11.25 5.38
CA ILE A 257 5.95 -11.45 4.12
C ILE A 257 5.54 -12.78 3.47
N ASP A 258 5.60 -13.88 4.21
CA ASP A 258 5.25 -15.21 3.70
C ASP A 258 3.79 -15.31 3.25
N VAL A 259 2.89 -14.67 4.00
CA VAL A 259 1.46 -14.60 3.66
C VAL A 259 1.25 -13.89 2.32
N LEU A 260 1.89 -12.73 2.14
CA LEU A 260 1.76 -11.94 0.92
C LEU A 260 2.40 -12.63 -0.27
N ILE A 261 3.53 -13.33 -0.09
CA ILE A 261 4.14 -14.15 -1.15
C ILE A 261 3.14 -15.21 -1.65
N ASP A 262 2.49 -15.94 -0.74
CA ASP A 262 1.55 -16.99 -1.13
C ASP A 262 0.30 -16.41 -1.81
N MET A 263 -0.20 -15.25 -1.37
CA MET A 263 -1.30 -14.54 -2.02
C MET A 263 -0.92 -14.02 -3.42
N GLU A 264 0.23 -13.39 -3.56
CA GLU A 264 0.74 -12.89 -4.86
C GLU A 264 0.97 -14.04 -5.84
N LYS A 265 1.52 -15.15 -5.37
CA LYS A 265 1.75 -16.37 -6.16
C LYS A 265 0.43 -17.05 -6.54
N ALA A 266 -0.55 -17.10 -5.64
CA ALA A 266 -1.87 -17.64 -5.94
C ALA A 266 -2.57 -16.83 -7.03
N GLY A 267 -2.55 -15.50 -6.96
CA GLY A 267 -3.30 -14.63 -7.86
C GLY A 267 -4.80 -14.91 -7.83
N ILE A 268 -5.56 -14.25 -8.70
CA ILE A 268 -7.01 -14.46 -8.82
C ILE A 268 -7.41 -14.71 -10.27
N ALA A 269 -8.34 -15.62 -10.49
CA ALA A 269 -8.86 -15.91 -11.81
C ALA A 269 -9.88 -14.85 -12.24
N ILE A 270 -9.88 -14.52 -13.55
CA ILE A 270 -10.85 -13.62 -14.15
C ILE A 270 -11.53 -14.28 -15.36
N ASP A 271 -12.78 -13.92 -15.58
CA ASP A 271 -13.57 -14.29 -16.77
C ASP A 271 -13.28 -13.29 -17.90
N VAL A 272 -12.30 -13.62 -18.74
CA VAL A 272 -11.89 -12.76 -19.87
C VAL A 272 -13.01 -12.59 -20.88
N PRO A 273 -13.73 -13.64 -21.34
CA PRO A 273 -14.88 -13.50 -22.24
C PRO A 273 -15.96 -12.56 -21.70
N TYR A 274 -16.25 -12.64 -20.40
CA TYR A 274 -17.22 -11.74 -19.77
C TYR A 274 -16.74 -10.27 -19.81
N LEU A 275 -15.45 -10.03 -19.51
CA LEU A 275 -14.87 -8.67 -19.58
C LEU A 275 -14.89 -8.10 -21.00
N GLU A 276 -14.67 -8.93 -22.04
CA GLU A 276 -14.76 -8.51 -23.44
C GLU A 276 -16.18 -8.10 -23.79
N GLN A 277 -17.20 -8.86 -23.37
CA GLN A 277 -18.60 -8.51 -23.55
C GLN A 277 -18.96 -7.21 -22.80
N LEU A 278 -18.51 -7.07 -21.56
CA LEU A 278 -18.69 -5.86 -20.76
C LEU A 278 -18.04 -4.64 -21.43
N SER A 279 -16.86 -4.80 -22.02
CA SER A 279 -16.16 -3.75 -22.77
C SER A 279 -17.00 -3.24 -23.94
N ILE A 280 -17.58 -4.13 -24.73
CA ILE A 280 -18.47 -3.78 -25.88
C ILE A 280 -19.70 -3.03 -25.39
N MET A 281 -20.34 -3.50 -24.34
CA MET A 281 -21.52 -2.84 -23.74
C MET A 281 -21.17 -1.42 -23.25
N LEU A 282 -20.05 -1.25 -22.55
CA LEU A 282 -19.60 0.06 -22.07
C LEU A 282 -19.23 1.01 -23.21
N ASP A 283 -18.66 0.52 -24.33
CA ASP A 283 -18.42 1.33 -25.51
C ASP A 283 -19.72 1.89 -26.09
N GLY A 284 -20.77 1.07 -26.17
CA GLY A 284 -22.09 1.52 -26.59
C GLY A 284 -22.66 2.64 -25.70
N GLN A 285 -22.52 2.50 -24.38
CA GLN A 285 -22.95 3.52 -23.41
C GLN A 285 -22.12 4.81 -23.53
N LEU A 286 -20.78 4.69 -23.64
CA LEU A 286 -19.89 5.84 -23.82
C LEU A 286 -20.21 6.62 -25.09
N HIS A 287 -20.43 5.95 -26.22
CA HIS A 287 -20.83 6.63 -27.46
C HIS A 287 -22.22 7.31 -27.37
N ALA A 288 -23.15 6.73 -26.60
CA ALA A 288 -24.45 7.37 -26.38
C ALA A 288 -24.29 8.64 -25.51
N LEU A 289 -23.49 8.58 -24.47
CA LEU A 289 -23.18 9.74 -23.60
C LEU A 289 -22.39 10.81 -24.35
N GLU A 290 -21.42 10.43 -25.18
CA GLU A 290 -20.68 11.36 -26.02
C GLU A 290 -21.59 12.17 -26.93
N ARG A 291 -22.53 11.50 -27.66
CA ARG A 291 -23.51 12.19 -28.46
C ARG A 291 -24.39 13.12 -27.66
N ARG A 292 -24.91 12.68 -26.51
CA ARG A 292 -25.69 13.52 -25.60
C ARG A 292 -24.91 14.74 -25.11
N ILE A 293 -23.64 14.57 -24.78
CA ILE A 293 -22.76 15.69 -24.35
C ILE A 293 -22.57 16.68 -25.49
N TYR A 294 -22.35 16.23 -26.74
CA TYR A 294 -22.20 17.12 -27.89
C TYR A 294 -23.50 17.84 -28.24
N GLU A 295 -24.65 17.17 -28.11
CA GLU A 295 -25.97 17.82 -28.26
C GLU A 295 -26.18 18.94 -27.22
N LEU A 296 -25.82 18.68 -25.96
CA LEU A 296 -25.91 19.68 -24.87
C LEU A 296 -24.88 20.82 -24.99
N ALA A 297 -23.73 20.53 -25.59
CA ALA A 297 -22.68 21.53 -25.87
C ALA A 297 -22.97 22.35 -27.14
N GLY A 298 -23.75 21.81 -28.08
CA GLY A 298 -24.00 22.41 -29.39
C GLY A 298 -22.91 22.13 -30.46
N HIS A 299 -21.81 21.51 -30.08
CA HIS A 299 -20.69 21.15 -30.97
C HIS A 299 -19.84 20.00 -30.40
N PRO A 300 -19.08 19.27 -31.23
CA PRO A 300 -18.12 18.26 -30.77
C PRO A 300 -16.88 18.94 -30.21
N PHE A 301 -16.32 18.31 -29.16
CA PHE A 301 -15.06 18.70 -28.51
C PHE A 301 -14.42 17.48 -27.84
N ASN A 302 -13.16 17.59 -27.40
CA ASN A 302 -12.53 16.50 -26.66
C ASN A 302 -12.94 16.53 -25.17
N ILE A 303 -13.89 15.67 -24.78
CA ILE A 303 -14.41 15.56 -23.41
C ILE A 303 -13.30 15.24 -22.41
N ASN A 304 -12.24 14.54 -22.83
CA ASN A 304 -11.09 14.17 -22.00
C ASN A 304 -10.01 15.26 -21.92
N SER A 305 -10.18 16.39 -22.63
CA SER A 305 -9.29 17.55 -22.51
C SER A 305 -9.75 18.48 -21.39
N PRO A 306 -9.01 18.60 -20.27
CA PRO A 306 -9.40 19.52 -19.19
C PRO A 306 -9.52 20.98 -19.65
N GLN A 307 -8.72 21.37 -20.63
CA GLN A 307 -8.74 22.73 -21.18
C GLN A 307 -10.01 23.00 -22.00
N GLN A 308 -10.36 22.11 -22.95
CA GLN A 308 -11.57 22.27 -23.77
C GLN A 308 -12.83 22.19 -22.90
N LEU A 309 -12.84 21.27 -21.93
CA LEU A 309 -13.94 21.15 -21.00
C LEU A 309 -14.09 22.40 -20.10
N SER A 310 -12.98 23.00 -19.65
CA SER A 310 -12.99 24.25 -18.89
C SER A 310 -13.58 25.40 -19.72
N THR A 311 -13.18 25.53 -20.99
CA THR A 311 -13.70 26.55 -21.92
C THR A 311 -15.21 26.35 -22.12
N LEU A 312 -15.66 25.13 -22.43
CA LEU A 312 -17.07 24.84 -22.60
C LEU A 312 -17.91 25.20 -21.37
N LEU A 313 -17.52 24.70 -20.19
CA LEU A 313 -18.34 24.87 -18.98
C LEU A 313 -18.38 26.32 -18.49
N PHE A 314 -17.24 27.02 -18.50
CA PHE A 314 -17.11 28.31 -17.84
C PHE A 314 -17.15 29.52 -18.77
N ASP A 315 -16.78 29.36 -20.04
CA ASP A 315 -16.74 30.49 -20.99
C ASP A 315 -17.92 30.43 -21.98
N GLU A 316 -18.32 29.26 -22.43
CA GLU A 316 -19.44 29.11 -23.38
C GLU A 316 -20.79 28.94 -22.67
N LEU A 317 -20.88 28.02 -21.69
CA LEU A 317 -22.12 27.75 -20.94
C LEU A 317 -22.27 28.67 -19.70
N GLY A 318 -21.24 29.43 -19.32
CA GLY A 318 -21.31 30.44 -18.27
C GLY A 318 -21.53 29.90 -16.86
N LEU A 319 -21.16 28.63 -16.60
CA LEU A 319 -21.34 28.04 -15.28
C LEU A 319 -20.50 28.72 -14.20
N PRO A 320 -20.85 28.59 -12.91
CA PRO A 320 -20.11 29.19 -11.80
C PRO A 320 -18.64 28.76 -11.79
N ARG A 321 -17.73 29.74 -11.85
CA ARG A 321 -16.29 29.52 -11.92
C ARG A 321 -15.72 29.17 -10.55
N GLY A 322 -14.93 28.11 -10.49
CA GLY A 322 -14.23 27.65 -9.28
C GLY A 322 -12.75 28.07 -9.26
N LYS A 323 -11.92 27.22 -8.65
CA LYS A 323 -10.46 27.44 -8.50
C LYS A 323 -9.76 27.51 -9.86
N ARG A 324 -8.96 28.55 -10.08
CA ARG A 324 -8.14 28.72 -11.28
C ARG A 324 -6.87 27.87 -11.20
N THR A 325 -6.53 27.20 -12.29
CA THR A 325 -5.30 26.43 -12.49
C THR A 325 -4.38 27.15 -13.49
N LYS A 326 -3.22 26.59 -13.80
CA LYS A 326 -2.29 27.16 -14.80
C LYS A 326 -2.88 27.17 -16.23
N THR A 327 -3.81 26.27 -16.54
CA THR A 327 -4.36 26.03 -17.89
C THR A 327 -5.84 26.35 -18.02
N GLY A 328 -6.47 26.99 -17.03
CA GLY A 328 -7.90 27.31 -17.02
C GLY A 328 -8.51 27.14 -15.64
N TYR A 329 -9.83 27.01 -15.57
CA TYR A 329 -10.53 26.66 -14.33
C TYR A 329 -10.49 25.14 -14.10
N SER A 330 -10.45 24.73 -12.83
CA SER A 330 -10.46 23.32 -12.47
C SER A 330 -11.76 22.64 -12.91
N VAL A 331 -11.62 21.50 -13.57
CA VAL A 331 -12.71 20.60 -13.94
C VAL A 331 -12.54 19.24 -13.24
N SER A 332 -12.00 19.27 -12.00
CA SER A 332 -11.85 18.07 -11.17
C SER A 332 -13.23 17.45 -10.84
N GLN A 333 -13.23 16.19 -10.42
CA GLN A 333 -14.43 15.48 -10.00
C GLN A 333 -15.23 16.30 -8.97
N GLU A 334 -14.56 16.80 -7.93
CA GLU A 334 -15.16 17.63 -6.88
C GLU A 334 -15.85 18.89 -7.42
N VAL A 335 -15.22 19.59 -8.39
CA VAL A 335 -15.79 20.78 -9.00
C VAL A 335 -17.05 20.43 -9.80
N LEU A 336 -17.00 19.34 -10.58
CA LEU A 336 -18.15 18.90 -11.36
C LEU A 336 -19.29 18.40 -10.45
N GLU A 337 -19.00 17.71 -9.37
CA GLU A 337 -20.02 17.29 -8.39
C GLU A 337 -20.75 18.49 -7.77
N ASN A 338 -20.03 19.57 -7.46
CA ASN A 338 -20.63 20.81 -6.96
C ASN A 338 -21.48 21.56 -8.01
N LEU A 339 -21.27 21.26 -9.30
CA LEU A 339 -22.01 21.85 -10.42
C LEU A 339 -23.11 20.95 -10.95
N ARG A 340 -23.35 19.76 -10.36
CA ARG A 340 -24.24 18.73 -10.88
C ARG A 340 -25.64 19.27 -11.22
N ASP A 341 -26.21 20.05 -10.35
CA ASP A 341 -27.58 20.57 -10.48
C ASP A 341 -27.68 21.86 -11.33
N THR A 342 -26.55 22.36 -11.85
CA THR A 342 -26.52 23.64 -12.56
C THR A 342 -26.80 23.51 -14.07
N HIS A 343 -26.42 22.37 -14.68
CA HIS A 343 -26.65 22.11 -16.10
C HIS A 343 -26.62 20.60 -16.40
N PRO A 344 -27.53 20.05 -17.25
CA PRO A 344 -27.60 18.61 -17.55
C PRO A 344 -26.31 18.02 -18.13
N ILE A 345 -25.47 18.82 -18.79
CA ILE A 345 -24.19 18.38 -19.34
C ILE A 345 -23.23 17.89 -18.27
N VAL A 346 -23.30 18.49 -17.06
CA VAL A 346 -22.39 18.16 -15.95
C VAL A 346 -22.61 16.72 -15.49
N GLU A 347 -23.88 16.32 -15.34
CA GLU A 347 -24.23 14.95 -14.98
C GLU A 347 -23.78 13.97 -16.06
N ALA A 348 -24.03 14.27 -17.33
CA ALA A 348 -23.59 13.43 -18.44
C ALA A 348 -22.05 13.27 -18.49
N ILE A 349 -21.29 14.34 -18.20
CA ILE A 349 -19.83 14.29 -18.14
C ILE A 349 -19.34 13.47 -16.92
N LEU A 350 -19.98 13.57 -15.76
CA LEU A 350 -19.67 12.78 -14.59
C LEU A 350 -19.88 11.29 -14.86
N GLU A 351 -21.01 10.93 -15.48
CA GLU A 351 -21.33 9.55 -15.88
C GLU A 351 -20.33 9.03 -16.92
N TYR A 352 -20.03 9.81 -17.96
CA TYR A 352 -19.03 9.48 -18.99
C TYR A 352 -17.65 9.19 -18.35
N ARG A 353 -17.18 10.05 -17.46
CA ARG A 353 -15.91 9.86 -16.78
C ARG A 353 -15.89 8.61 -15.91
N GLN A 354 -16.96 8.33 -15.20
CA GLN A 354 -17.07 7.12 -14.36
C GLN A 354 -16.99 5.86 -15.22
N LEU A 355 -17.75 5.78 -16.32
CA LEU A 355 -17.73 4.65 -17.24
C LEU A 355 -16.35 4.49 -17.90
N LEU A 356 -15.78 5.56 -18.41
CA LEU A 356 -14.47 5.54 -19.07
C LEU A 356 -13.37 5.08 -18.11
N LYS A 357 -13.40 5.56 -16.87
CA LYS A 357 -12.42 5.15 -15.85
C LYS A 357 -12.53 3.65 -15.54
N LEU A 358 -13.75 3.13 -15.35
CA LEU A 358 -13.95 1.71 -15.09
C LEU A 358 -13.51 0.85 -16.27
N LYS A 359 -13.91 1.24 -17.48
CA LYS A 359 -13.52 0.55 -18.71
C LYS A 359 -12.02 0.51 -18.88
N SER A 360 -11.35 1.66 -18.88
CA SER A 360 -9.92 1.76 -19.15
C SER A 360 -9.05 1.14 -18.05
N THR A 361 -9.44 1.30 -16.77
CA THR A 361 -8.63 0.87 -15.64
C THR A 361 -8.77 -0.62 -15.34
N TYR A 362 -9.96 -1.19 -15.56
CA TYR A 362 -10.25 -2.58 -15.18
C TYR A 362 -10.65 -3.43 -16.37
N VAL A 363 -11.71 -3.05 -17.09
CA VAL A 363 -12.35 -3.93 -18.08
C VAL A 363 -11.40 -4.26 -19.24
N ASP A 364 -10.73 -3.25 -19.80
CA ASP A 364 -9.79 -3.41 -20.92
C ASP A 364 -8.36 -3.77 -20.46
N ALA A 365 -7.99 -3.41 -19.21
CA ALA A 365 -6.64 -3.62 -18.73
C ALA A 365 -6.42 -5.01 -18.13
N LEU A 366 -7.38 -5.53 -17.35
CA LEU A 366 -7.25 -6.82 -16.66
C LEU A 366 -6.98 -8.01 -17.58
N PRO A 367 -7.67 -8.16 -18.74
CA PRO A 367 -7.39 -9.26 -19.66
C PRO A 367 -5.92 -9.33 -20.14
N ARG A 368 -5.27 -8.17 -20.27
CA ARG A 368 -3.87 -8.06 -20.70
C ARG A 368 -2.87 -8.40 -19.59
N GLN A 369 -3.33 -8.45 -18.34
CA GLN A 369 -2.54 -8.75 -17.16
C GLN A 369 -2.68 -10.20 -16.69
N VAL A 370 -3.42 -11.02 -17.42
CA VAL A 370 -3.49 -12.46 -17.17
C VAL A 370 -2.13 -13.08 -17.47
N HIS A 371 -1.54 -13.70 -16.46
CA HIS A 371 -0.23 -14.34 -16.60
C HIS A 371 -0.33 -15.58 -17.49
N PRO A 372 0.51 -15.72 -18.53
CA PRO A 372 0.35 -16.77 -19.54
C PRO A 372 0.48 -18.20 -19.00
N GLN A 373 1.29 -18.41 -17.97
CA GLN A 373 1.51 -19.75 -17.39
C GLN A 373 0.45 -20.12 -16.36
N THR A 374 0.03 -19.16 -15.52
CA THR A 374 -0.92 -19.42 -14.42
C THR A 374 -2.37 -19.19 -14.84
N GLY A 375 -2.61 -18.44 -15.92
CA GLY A 375 -3.95 -18.03 -16.34
C GLY A 375 -4.67 -17.12 -15.35
N ARG A 376 -3.94 -16.49 -14.41
CA ARG A 376 -4.48 -15.70 -13.31
C ARG A 376 -3.87 -14.29 -13.31
N VAL A 377 -4.51 -13.37 -12.64
CA VAL A 377 -3.99 -12.01 -12.40
C VAL A 377 -3.27 -11.99 -11.05
N HIS A 378 -2.05 -11.50 -11.04
CA HIS A 378 -1.20 -11.41 -9.85
C HIS A 378 -0.98 -9.93 -9.51
N THR A 379 -1.55 -9.47 -8.41
CA THR A 379 -1.29 -8.14 -7.86
C THR A 379 -0.03 -8.17 -6.98
N ILE A 380 0.59 -7.02 -6.79
CA ILE A 380 1.68 -6.83 -5.81
C ILE A 380 1.10 -6.11 -4.60
N PHE A 381 1.26 -6.68 -3.40
CA PHE A 381 0.90 -6.02 -2.14
C PHE A 381 2.08 -5.26 -1.54
N HIS A 382 1.84 -4.05 -1.09
CA HIS A 382 2.86 -3.18 -0.47
C HIS A 382 2.56 -2.96 1.01
N GLN A 383 3.56 -3.24 1.87
CA GLN A 383 3.48 -3.04 3.32
C GLN A 383 3.93 -1.64 3.76
N THR A 384 4.67 -0.91 2.92
CA THR A 384 5.43 0.29 3.29
C THR A 384 4.97 1.57 2.61
N VAL A 385 3.75 1.58 2.03
CA VAL A 385 3.22 2.73 1.28
C VAL A 385 2.22 3.55 2.08
N ALA A 386 1.23 2.91 2.68
CA ALA A 386 0.19 3.62 3.40
C ALA A 386 0.65 4.03 4.79
N ALA A 387 0.59 5.31 5.13
CA ALA A 387 1.02 5.84 6.42
C ALA A 387 0.24 5.30 7.64
N THR A 388 -0.88 4.61 7.41
CA THR A 388 -1.71 3.98 8.44
C THR A 388 -1.34 2.52 8.71
N GLY A 389 -0.41 1.93 7.97
CA GLY A 389 -0.12 0.50 8.05
C GLY A 389 -1.02 -0.38 7.18
N ARG A 390 -2.04 0.18 6.54
CA ARG A 390 -2.85 -0.58 5.57
C ARG A 390 -1.99 -1.08 4.42
N LEU A 391 -2.31 -2.26 3.90
CA LEU A 391 -1.75 -2.72 2.64
C LEU A 391 -2.27 -1.85 1.49
N SER A 392 -1.43 -1.65 0.49
CA SER A 392 -1.87 -1.16 -0.81
C SER A 392 -1.52 -2.20 -1.88
N SER A 393 -2.12 -2.10 -3.05
CA SER A 393 -1.84 -3.02 -4.15
C SER A 393 -1.58 -2.27 -5.46
N SER A 394 -0.74 -2.85 -6.32
CA SER A 394 -0.45 -2.33 -7.66
C SER A 394 -0.28 -3.47 -8.66
N ASP A 395 -0.31 -3.14 -9.91
CA ASP A 395 0.01 -3.97 -11.07
C ASP A 395 -0.74 -5.32 -11.15
N PRO A 396 -2.12 -5.28 -11.01
CA PRO A 396 -3.05 -4.16 -10.92
C PRO A 396 -3.44 -3.79 -9.48
N ASN A 397 -3.95 -2.54 -9.28
CA ASN A 397 -4.56 -2.18 -8.01
C ASN A 397 -5.98 -2.77 -7.89
N LEU A 398 -6.10 -3.89 -7.19
CA LEU A 398 -7.36 -4.59 -6.98
C LEU A 398 -8.18 -4.07 -5.78
N GLN A 399 -7.58 -3.24 -4.92
CA GLN A 399 -8.25 -2.67 -3.74
C GLN A 399 -9.17 -1.49 -4.09
N ASN A 400 -9.03 -0.91 -5.29
CA ASN A 400 -9.84 0.23 -5.74
C ASN A 400 -11.03 -0.16 -6.63
N ILE A 401 -11.33 -1.45 -6.79
CA ILE A 401 -12.50 -1.90 -7.54
C ILE A 401 -13.75 -1.55 -6.74
N PRO A 402 -14.71 -0.79 -7.32
CA PRO A 402 -15.88 -0.34 -6.59
C PRO A 402 -16.69 -1.51 -6.02
N ALA A 403 -17.04 -1.42 -4.73
CA ALA A 403 -17.82 -2.44 -4.04
C ALA A 403 -19.34 -2.25 -4.19
N ARG A 404 -19.78 -1.10 -4.71
CA ARG A 404 -21.18 -0.70 -4.77
C ARG A 404 -21.53 -0.16 -6.15
N GLY A 405 -22.85 -0.16 -6.42
CA GLY A 405 -23.38 0.25 -7.71
C GLY A 405 -23.30 -0.85 -8.76
N GLU A 406 -24.18 -0.78 -9.74
CA GLU A 406 -24.35 -1.81 -10.79
C GLU A 406 -23.04 -2.07 -11.56
N LEU A 407 -22.33 -1.01 -11.92
CA LEU A 407 -21.07 -1.09 -12.66
C LEU A 407 -19.93 -1.69 -11.82
N GLY A 408 -19.85 -1.34 -10.53
CA GLY A 408 -18.85 -1.92 -9.63
C GLY A 408 -19.06 -3.43 -9.47
N LEU A 409 -20.29 -3.83 -9.26
CA LEU A 409 -20.68 -5.25 -9.19
C LEU A 409 -20.43 -5.98 -10.52
N ALA A 410 -20.66 -5.34 -11.67
CA ALA A 410 -20.36 -5.92 -12.97
C ALA A 410 -18.84 -6.21 -13.10
N VAL A 411 -17.97 -5.30 -12.69
CA VAL A 411 -16.52 -5.56 -12.68
C VAL A 411 -16.15 -6.67 -11.70
N ARG A 412 -16.72 -6.68 -10.48
CA ARG A 412 -16.46 -7.74 -9.49
C ARG A 412 -16.93 -9.12 -9.94
N ARG A 413 -17.98 -9.20 -10.76
CA ARG A 413 -18.47 -10.47 -11.32
C ARG A 413 -17.44 -11.15 -12.22
N ALA A 414 -16.53 -10.39 -12.81
CA ALA A 414 -15.42 -10.94 -13.60
C ALA A 414 -14.39 -11.71 -12.75
N PHE A 415 -14.31 -11.48 -11.44
CA PHE A 415 -13.39 -12.19 -10.55
C PHE A 415 -14.06 -13.47 -10.05
N ILE A 416 -13.58 -14.60 -10.54
CA ILE A 416 -14.23 -15.91 -10.40
C ILE A 416 -13.42 -16.89 -9.54
N ALA A 417 -14.11 -17.83 -8.93
CA ALA A 417 -13.50 -19.06 -8.45
C ALA A 417 -13.01 -19.89 -9.65
N ASP A 418 -11.77 -20.37 -9.60
CA ASP A 418 -11.13 -21.01 -10.76
C ASP A 418 -11.59 -22.46 -10.93
N ASN A 419 -12.66 -22.62 -11.66
CA ASN A 419 -13.22 -23.94 -12.00
C ASN A 419 -12.75 -24.48 -13.36
N ARG A 420 -11.80 -23.81 -14.03
CA ARG A 420 -11.28 -24.26 -15.33
C ARG A 420 -10.47 -25.54 -15.19
N PRO A 421 -10.62 -26.52 -16.14
CA PRO A 421 -9.82 -27.74 -16.13
C PRO A 421 -8.31 -27.43 -16.12
N GLY A 422 -7.56 -28.11 -15.25
CA GLY A 422 -6.10 -27.92 -15.11
C GLY A 422 -5.66 -26.72 -14.25
N TYR A 423 -6.58 -25.86 -13.82
CA TYR A 423 -6.28 -24.69 -12.97
C TYR A 423 -6.89 -24.80 -11.57
N ARG A 424 -7.77 -25.76 -11.34
CA ARG A 424 -8.44 -26.00 -10.04
C ARG A 424 -7.43 -26.40 -8.97
N ILE A 425 -7.65 -25.90 -7.75
CA ILE A 425 -6.92 -26.35 -6.55
C ILE A 425 -7.37 -27.72 -6.04
N ALA A 426 -8.49 -28.23 -6.54
CA ALA A 426 -9.05 -29.54 -6.21
C ALA A 426 -9.93 -30.07 -7.34
N ASP A 427 -10.14 -31.41 -7.42
CA ASP A 427 -11.03 -32.06 -8.40
C ASP A 427 -12.51 -32.00 -7.98
N GLU A 428 -12.96 -30.84 -7.54
CA GLU A 428 -14.31 -30.54 -7.10
C GLU A 428 -14.66 -29.07 -7.39
N PRO A 429 -15.92 -28.64 -7.27
CA PRO A 429 -16.28 -27.23 -7.43
C PRO A 429 -15.53 -26.34 -6.43
N ILE A 430 -15.08 -25.21 -6.92
CA ILE A 430 -14.38 -24.19 -6.14
C ILE A 430 -15.28 -22.96 -6.00
N LEU A 431 -15.29 -22.37 -4.82
CA LEU A 431 -16.02 -21.16 -4.50
C LEU A 431 -15.06 -20.04 -4.04
N LEU A 432 -15.45 -18.79 -4.20
CA LEU A 432 -14.86 -17.68 -3.48
C LEU A 432 -15.55 -17.55 -2.13
N LEU A 433 -14.76 -17.42 -1.08
CA LEU A 433 -15.20 -17.10 0.28
C LEU A 433 -14.70 -15.71 0.63
N SER A 434 -15.61 -14.79 0.90
CA SER A 434 -15.34 -13.44 1.39
C SER A 434 -15.67 -13.38 2.88
N VAL A 435 -14.73 -12.90 3.70
CA VAL A 435 -14.92 -12.70 5.14
C VAL A 435 -14.49 -11.28 5.48
N ASP A 436 -15.44 -10.47 5.97
CA ASP A 436 -15.29 -9.04 6.20
C ASP A 436 -15.54 -8.68 7.67
N TYR A 437 -14.72 -7.80 8.23
CA TYR A 437 -14.97 -7.26 9.58
C TYR A 437 -16.19 -6.35 9.59
N SER A 438 -17.12 -6.64 10.48
CA SER A 438 -18.29 -5.81 10.69
C SER A 438 -17.95 -4.58 11.53
N GLN A 439 -17.91 -3.41 10.90
CA GLN A 439 -17.76 -2.10 11.58
C GLN A 439 -16.52 -1.99 12.49
N ILE A 440 -15.37 -2.54 12.08
CA ILE A 440 -14.17 -2.64 12.91
C ILE A 440 -13.75 -1.27 13.49
N GLU A 441 -13.78 -0.19 12.70
CA GLU A 441 -13.33 1.13 13.17
C GLU A 441 -14.27 1.70 14.25
N LEU A 442 -15.58 1.43 14.18
CA LEU A 442 -16.53 1.84 15.24
C LEU A 442 -16.36 1.01 16.52
N ARG A 443 -16.04 -0.27 16.40
CA ARG A 443 -15.69 -1.13 17.54
C ARG A 443 -14.41 -0.65 18.21
N LEU A 444 -13.42 -0.25 17.42
CA LEU A 444 -12.19 0.37 17.92
C LEU A 444 -12.44 1.73 18.57
N MET A 445 -13.34 2.55 18.02
CA MET A 445 -13.77 3.80 18.68
C MET A 445 -14.38 3.51 20.05
N ALA A 446 -15.26 2.51 20.16
CA ALA A 446 -15.84 2.11 21.45
C ALA A 446 -14.74 1.63 22.42
N HIS A 447 -13.78 0.83 21.95
CA HIS A 447 -12.66 0.35 22.77
C HIS A 447 -11.76 1.48 23.26
N PHE A 448 -11.31 2.38 22.38
CA PHE A 448 -10.43 3.48 22.77
C PHE A 448 -11.12 4.55 23.61
N SER A 449 -12.34 4.92 23.28
CA SER A 449 -13.08 5.95 23.99
C SER A 449 -13.63 5.49 25.34
N GLN A 450 -13.83 4.17 25.52
CA GLN A 450 -14.53 3.57 26.66
C GLN A 450 -15.89 4.24 26.93
N ASP A 451 -16.57 4.68 25.86
CA ASP A 451 -17.86 5.33 25.98
C ASP A 451 -18.96 4.33 26.37
N PRO A 452 -19.65 4.53 27.53
CA PRO A 452 -20.61 3.54 28.03
C PRO A 452 -21.79 3.26 27.07
N ALA A 453 -22.21 4.26 26.28
CA ALA A 453 -23.31 4.09 25.35
C ALA A 453 -22.91 3.26 24.14
N LEU A 454 -21.70 3.48 23.61
CA LEU A 454 -21.15 2.68 22.52
C LEU A 454 -20.87 1.23 22.98
N LEU A 455 -20.26 1.06 24.15
CA LEU A 455 -19.96 -0.27 24.70
C LEU A 455 -21.26 -1.09 24.90
N ARG A 456 -22.32 -0.49 25.46
CA ARG A 456 -23.62 -1.15 25.60
C ARG A 456 -24.25 -1.51 24.25
N ALA A 457 -24.23 -0.59 23.28
CA ALA A 457 -24.82 -0.84 21.98
C ALA A 457 -24.17 -2.08 21.30
N PHE A 458 -22.85 -2.21 21.36
CA PHE A 458 -22.16 -3.38 20.82
C PHE A 458 -22.37 -4.65 21.66
N ALA A 459 -22.38 -4.55 23.00
CA ALA A 459 -22.63 -5.69 23.87
C ALA A 459 -24.04 -6.28 23.68
N GLU A 460 -25.02 -5.44 23.39
CA GLU A 460 -26.40 -5.83 23.12
C GLU A 460 -26.69 -6.22 21.67
N GLY A 461 -25.68 -6.22 20.81
CA GLY A 461 -25.82 -6.56 19.37
C GLY A 461 -26.72 -5.60 18.60
N LYS A 462 -26.90 -4.37 19.07
CA LYS A 462 -27.75 -3.37 18.41
C LYS A 462 -27.09 -2.80 17.15
N ASP A 463 -27.92 -2.40 16.19
CA ASP A 463 -27.45 -1.60 15.06
C ASP A 463 -26.90 -0.26 15.58
N ILE A 464 -25.57 -0.09 15.53
CA ILE A 464 -24.88 1.08 16.07
C ILE A 464 -25.36 2.40 15.47
N HIS A 465 -25.76 2.40 14.20
CA HIS A 465 -26.24 3.60 13.53
C HIS A 465 -27.68 3.94 13.98
N ALA A 466 -28.50 2.93 14.19
CA ALA A 466 -29.83 3.11 14.76
C ALA A 466 -29.75 3.52 16.23
N ALA A 467 -28.85 2.91 17.02
CA ALA A 467 -28.61 3.29 18.41
C ALA A 467 -28.11 4.74 18.52
N THR A 468 -27.17 5.16 17.69
CA THR A 468 -26.69 6.55 17.62
C THR A 468 -27.84 7.50 17.23
N ALA A 469 -28.65 7.15 16.23
CA ALA A 469 -29.79 7.95 15.84
C ALA A 469 -30.82 8.12 17.01
N SER A 470 -31.14 7.02 17.67
CA SER A 470 -32.03 7.03 18.84
C SER A 470 -31.54 7.99 19.93
N GLU A 471 -30.25 7.91 20.28
CA GLU A 471 -29.61 8.73 21.29
C GLU A 471 -29.55 10.22 20.90
N VAL A 472 -29.17 10.54 19.67
CA VAL A 472 -28.97 11.94 19.25
C VAL A 472 -30.27 12.64 18.91
N PHE A 473 -31.23 11.96 18.27
CA PHE A 473 -32.57 12.53 18.00
C PHE A 473 -33.50 12.47 19.20
N GLY A 474 -33.14 11.72 20.26
CA GLY A 474 -33.95 11.57 21.46
C GLY A 474 -35.24 10.79 21.22
N VAL A 475 -35.24 9.80 20.32
CA VAL A 475 -36.38 8.96 19.98
C VAL A 475 -36.13 7.51 20.38
N PRO A 476 -37.18 6.71 20.70
CA PRO A 476 -37.01 5.27 20.92
C PRO A 476 -36.40 4.57 19.67
N LEU A 477 -35.72 3.46 19.88
CA LEU A 477 -35.01 2.73 18.81
C LEU A 477 -35.97 2.28 17.68
N ASP A 478 -37.17 1.88 18.01
CA ASP A 478 -38.22 1.47 17.08
C ASP A 478 -38.85 2.63 16.28
N ALA A 479 -38.67 3.87 16.75
CA ALA A 479 -39.08 5.09 16.06
C ALA A 479 -38.01 5.71 15.17
N VAL A 480 -36.80 5.09 15.08
CA VAL A 480 -35.71 5.56 14.21
C VAL A 480 -36.08 5.35 12.76
N THR A 481 -36.18 6.44 12.01
CA THR A 481 -36.47 6.37 10.58
C THR A 481 -35.20 5.99 9.77
N PRO A 482 -35.35 5.46 8.53
CA PRO A 482 -34.21 5.21 7.64
C PRO A 482 -33.34 6.44 7.43
N GLU A 483 -33.92 7.63 7.35
CA GLU A 483 -33.19 8.89 7.18
C GLU A 483 -32.40 9.26 8.44
N MET A 484 -32.95 9.14 9.63
CA MET A 484 -32.22 9.33 10.88
C MET A 484 -31.04 8.39 10.99
N ARG A 485 -31.23 7.12 10.64
CA ARG A 485 -30.18 6.11 10.62
C ARG A 485 -29.09 6.46 9.58
N ARG A 486 -29.46 6.95 8.39
CA ARG A 486 -28.53 7.41 7.36
C ARG A 486 -27.65 8.56 7.85
N ILE A 487 -28.28 9.58 8.47
CA ILE A 487 -27.57 10.71 9.05
C ILE A 487 -26.63 10.26 10.16
N ALA A 488 -27.08 9.43 11.09
CA ALA A 488 -26.23 8.88 12.15
C ALA A 488 -25.04 8.07 11.60
N LYS A 489 -25.24 7.33 10.49
CA LYS A 489 -24.15 6.64 9.81
C LYS A 489 -23.10 7.60 9.29
N VAL A 490 -23.52 8.69 8.63
CA VAL A 490 -22.59 9.73 8.14
C VAL A 490 -21.82 10.36 9.29
N VAL A 491 -22.49 10.63 10.41
CA VAL A 491 -21.85 11.24 11.59
C VAL A 491 -20.89 10.26 12.27
N ASN A 492 -21.30 9.01 12.49
CA ASN A 492 -20.45 8.01 13.12
C ASN A 492 -19.10 7.85 12.40
N PHE A 493 -19.12 7.76 11.08
CA PHE A 493 -17.88 7.72 10.30
C PHE A 493 -17.22 9.10 10.22
N GLY A 494 -17.99 10.16 10.00
CA GLY A 494 -17.47 11.51 9.84
C GLY A 494 -16.70 12.01 11.06
N ILE A 495 -17.20 11.74 12.26
CA ILE A 495 -16.54 12.16 13.52
C ILE A 495 -15.17 11.45 13.68
N MET A 496 -15.10 10.16 13.37
CA MET A 496 -13.82 9.43 13.37
C MET A 496 -12.81 10.06 12.43
N TYR A 497 -13.27 10.66 11.32
CA TYR A 497 -12.43 11.33 10.33
C TYR A 497 -12.29 12.85 10.57
N GLY A 498 -12.71 13.34 11.72
CA GLY A 498 -12.60 14.75 12.08
C GLY A 498 -13.53 15.67 11.27
N MET A 499 -14.69 15.16 10.84
CA MET A 499 -15.72 15.92 10.11
C MET A 499 -16.21 17.10 10.94
N GLN A 500 -16.33 18.24 10.28
CA GLN A 500 -16.93 19.47 10.84
C GLN A 500 -18.33 19.71 10.27
N ALA A 501 -19.07 20.66 10.85
CA ALA A 501 -20.44 21.00 10.46
C ALA A 501 -20.62 21.25 8.94
N TYR A 502 -19.62 21.83 8.27
CA TYR A 502 -19.66 22.05 6.83
C TYR A 502 -19.71 20.72 6.04
N GLY A 503 -18.86 19.76 6.42
CA GLY A 503 -18.85 18.44 5.78
C GLY A 503 -20.16 17.69 6.01
N LEU A 504 -20.67 17.69 7.25
CA LEU A 504 -21.94 17.06 7.60
C LEU A 504 -23.12 17.69 6.83
N ALA A 505 -23.18 19.01 6.77
CA ALA A 505 -24.23 19.73 6.03
C ALA A 505 -24.25 19.33 4.54
N ARG A 506 -23.07 19.30 3.92
CA ARG A 506 -22.93 18.88 2.51
C ARG A 506 -23.38 17.44 2.28
N ASP A 507 -22.96 16.51 3.14
CA ASP A 507 -23.17 15.06 2.92
C ASP A 507 -24.60 14.60 3.33
N THR A 508 -25.31 15.41 4.12
CA THR A 508 -26.68 15.10 4.59
C THR A 508 -27.77 16.01 4.00
N GLY A 509 -27.40 17.13 3.37
CA GLY A 509 -28.37 18.16 2.93
C GLY A 509 -28.94 19.04 4.05
N MET A 510 -28.44 18.92 5.27
CA MET A 510 -28.84 19.77 6.39
C MET A 510 -28.32 21.20 6.25
N SER A 511 -28.95 22.15 6.98
CA SER A 511 -28.32 23.46 7.18
C SER A 511 -27.04 23.31 8.00
N ARG A 512 -26.08 24.23 7.79
CA ARG A 512 -24.83 24.24 8.58
C ARG A 512 -25.11 24.39 10.09
N GLN A 513 -26.16 25.12 10.45
CA GLN A 513 -26.54 25.32 11.84
C GLN A 513 -27.09 24.02 12.46
N ASP A 514 -27.92 23.27 11.73
CA ASP A 514 -28.46 21.99 12.20
C ASP A 514 -27.36 20.94 12.28
N ALA A 515 -26.44 20.91 11.31
CA ALA A 515 -25.26 20.04 11.35
C ALA A 515 -24.38 20.34 12.58
N GLN A 516 -24.19 21.60 12.94
CA GLN A 516 -23.45 22.00 14.14
C GLN A 516 -24.16 21.50 15.40
N ARG A 517 -25.47 21.75 15.52
CA ARG A 517 -26.28 21.26 16.66
C ARG A 517 -26.25 19.74 16.78
N PHE A 518 -26.26 19.04 15.65
CA PHE A 518 -26.19 17.59 15.64
C PHE A 518 -24.86 17.08 16.18
N ILE A 519 -23.74 17.68 15.78
CA ILE A 519 -22.41 17.32 16.28
C ILE A 519 -22.31 17.59 17.80
N GLU A 520 -22.85 18.73 18.26
CA GLU A 520 -22.87 19.07 19.69
C GLU A 520 -23.71 18.05 20.47
N ALA A 521 -24.88 17.70 19.98
CA ALA A 521 -25.75 16.67 20.60
C ALA A 521 -25.05 15.31 20.62
N TYR A 522 -24.34 14.93 19.55
CA TYR A 522 -23.56 13.71 19.51
C TYR A 522 -22.53 13.67 20.64
N PHE A 523 -21.72 14.71 20.80
CA PHE A 523 -20.69 14.74 21.85
C PHE A 523 -21.26 14.83 23.27
N GLN A 524 -22.43 15.38 23.42
CA GLN A 524 -23.15 15.34 24.73
C GLN A 524 -23.61 13.92 25.08
N ARG A 525 -24.03 13.13 24.08
CA ARG A 525 -24.47 11.74 24.25
C ARG A 525 -23.35 10.74 24.34
N PHE A 526 -22.21 11.04 23.68
CA PHE A 526 -21.01 10.22 23.67
C PHE A 526 -19.81 10.99 24.25
N PRO A 527 -19.82 11.33 25.56
CA PRO A 527 -18.76 12.14 26.17
C PRO A 527 -17.41 11.42 26.22
N GLY A 528 -17.41 10.08 26.23
CA GLY A 528 -16.20 9.28 26.11
C GLY A 528 -15.50 9.51 24.79
N VAL A 529 -16.25 9.58 23.69
CA VAL A 529 -15.70 9.87 22.35
C VAL A 529 -15.10 11.27 22.31
N ALA A 530 -15.81 12.28 22.81
CA ALA A 530 -15.32 13.67 22.86
C ALA A 530 -13.96 13.75 23.60
N ARG A 531 -13.90 13.16 24.80
CA ARG A 531 -12.69 13.12 25.64
C ARG A 531 -11.53 12.40 24.93
N TYR A 532 -11.78 11.25 24.30
CA TYR A 532 -10.76 10.50 23.56
C TYR A 532 -10.18 11.33 22.42
N LEU A 533 -11.01 12.01 21.63
CA LEU A 533 -10.55 12.83 20.50
C LEU A 533 -9.70 14.03 20.97
N GLU A 534 -10.12 14.68 22.07
CA GLU A 534 -9.37 15.80 22.64
C GLU A 534 -8.03 15.35 23.21
N GLU A 535 -8.02 14.27 24.00
CA GLU A 535 -6.82 13.68 24.57
C GLU A 535 -5.83 13.23 23.49
N THR A 536 -6.34 12.62 22.39
CA THR A 536 -5.51 12.19 21.27
C THR A 536 -4.83 13.37 20.59
N ARG A 537 -5.53 14.49 20.36
CA ARG A 537 -4.93 15.71 19.80
C ARG A 537 -3.88 16.32 20.75
N ARG A 538 -4.18 16.38 22.03
CA ARG A 538 -3.26 16.89 23.04
C ARG A 538 -1.97 16.06 23.08
N ARG A 539 -2.08 14.75 23.19
CA ARG A 539 -0.92 13.84 23.19
C ARG A 539 -0.13 13.90 21.88
N ALA A 540 -0.82 14.00 20.74
CA ALA A 540 -0.15 14.18 19.46
C ALA A 540 0.70 15.48 19.42
N ALA A 541 0.18 16.58 19.97
CA ALA A 541 0.93 17.85 20.05
C ALA A 541 2.13 17.77 21.00
N GLU A 542 2.02 17.00 22.09
CA GLU A 542 3.09 16.79 23.06
C GLU A 542 4.19 15.85 22.55
N LEU A 543 3.81 14.74 21.91
CA LEU A 543 4.72 13.67 21.50
C LEU A 543 5.25 13.83 20.06
N GLY A 544 4.55 14.60 19.20
CA GLY A 544 4.85 14.72 17.78
C GLY A 544 4.40 13.52 16.93
N TYR A 545 3.74 12.54 17.55
CA TYR A 545 3.20 11.36 16.87
C TYR A 545 1.95 10.81 17.56
N VAL A 546 1.26 9.91 16.88
CA VAL A 546 0.23 9.03 17.42
C VAL A 546 0.58 7.58 17.13
N GLU A 547 0.00 6.65 17.91
CA GLU A 547 0.29 5.23 17.75
C GLU A 547 -0.97 4.36 17.80
N THR A 548 -0.87 3.17 17.20
CA THR A 548 -1.89 2.12 17.27
C THR A 548 -1.81 1.35 18.59
N LEU A 549 -2.78 0.46 18.82
CA LEU A 549 -2.76 -0.48 19.94
C LEU A 549 -1.50 -1.36 19.97
N PHE A 550 -0.87 -1.57 18.81
CA PHE A 550 0.32 -2.41 18.65
C PHE A 550 1.63 -1.60 18.55
N GLY A 551 1.58 -0.28 18.76
CA GLY A 551 2.77 0.58 18.79
C GLY A 551 3.23 1.08 17.41
N ARG A 552 2.43 0.90 16.34
CA ARG A 552 2.72 1.54 15.06
C ARG A 552 2.57 3.04 15.18
N ARG A 553 3.61 3.79 14.81
CA ARG A 553 3.62 5.25 14.93
C ARG A 553 3.36 5.94 13.60
N ARG A 554 2.69 7.08 13.71
CA ARG A 554 2.62 8.08 12.64
C ARG A 554 3.11 9.41 13.18
N TYR A 555 4.22 9.87 12.65
CA TYR A 555 4.79 11.17 13.00
C TYR A 555 3.99 12.30 12.36
N LEU A 556 3.78 13.40 13.10
CA LEU A 556 2.92 14.52 12.72
C LEU A 556 3.66 15.85 12.92
N PRO A 557 4.67 16.17 12.09
CA PRO A 557 5.48 17.37 12.27
C PRO A 557 4.68 18.67 12.19
N GLU A 558 3.54 18.66 11.47
CA GLU A 558 2.67 19.83 11.30
C GLU A 558 1.64 19.99 12.43
N ILE A 559 1.62 19.15 13.47
CA ILE A 559 0.62 19.19 14.54
C ILE A 559 0.67 20.49 15.36
N THR A 560 1.85 21.10 15.45
CA THR A 560 2.11 22.36 16.12
C THR A 560 2.32 23.54 15.14
N SER A 561 1.99 23.36 13.87
CA SER A 561 2.18 24.38 12.83
C SER A 561 1.43 25.68 13.15
N SER A 562 2.08 26.81 12.94
CA SER A 562 1.44 28.13 13.01
C SER A 562 0.39 28.34 11.91
N ASN A 563 0.47 27.59 10.81
CA ASN A 563 -0.53 27.61 9.74
C ASN A 563 -1.77 26.78 10.15
N PRO A 564 -2.95 27.41 10.34
CA PRO A 564 -4.15 26.74 10.82
C PRO A 564 -4.59 25.59 9.92
N ALA A 565 -4.46 25.70 8.59
CA ALA A 565 -4.88 24.68 7.64
C ALA A 565 -4.00 23.42 7.77
N ARG A 566 -2.67 23.58 7.91
CA ARG A 566 -1.73 22.48 8.14
C ARG A 566 -1.98 21.81 9.48
N ARG A 567 -2.12 22.61 10.55
CA ARG A 567 -2.41 22.08 11.88
C ARG A 567 -3.72 21.29 11.93
N GLN A 568 -4.82 21.83 11.38
CA GLN A 568 -6.10 21.10 11.32
C GLN A 568 -6.02 19.82 10.50
N ALA A 569 -5.22 19.79 9.43
CA ALA A 569 -4.98 18.57 8.67
C ALA A 569 -4.24 17.52 9.53
N ALA A 570 -3.21 17.93 10.27
CA ALA A 570 -2.47 17.06 11.19
C ALA A 570 -3.36 16.57 12.35
N GLU A 571 -4.22 17.43 12.92
CA GLU A 571 -5.20 17.05 13.94
C GLU A 571 -6.20 15.97 13.44
N ARG A 572 -6.68 16.09 12.19
CA ARG A 572 -7.50 15.02 11.59
C ARG A 572 -6.73 13.73 11.41
N MET A 573 -5.47 13.80 10.98
CA MET A 573 -4.60 12.62 10.87
C MET A 573 -4.35 11.98 12.25
N ALA A 574 -4.21 12.80 13.30
CA ALA A 574 -4.00 12.33 14.66
C ALA A 574 -5.16 11.47 15.17
N VAL A 575 -6.40 11.90 14.96
CA VAL A 575 -7.58 11.15 15.46
C VAL A 575 -7.88 9.91 14.63
N ASN A 576 -7.55 9.94 13.34
CA ASN A 576 -7.80 8.83 12.41
C ASN A 576 -6.83 7.67 12.58
N MET A 577 -5.55 7.98 12.75
CA MET A 577 -4.47 6.98 12.69
C MET A 577 -4.62 5.87 13.73
N PRO A 578 -4.92 6.13 15.03
CA PRO A 578 -5.06 5.05 16.01
C PRO A 578 -6.15 4.04 15.63
N LEU A 579 -7.25 4.49 15.03
CA LEU A 579 -8.37 3.63 14.61
C LEU A 579 -8.02 2.85 13.34
N GLN A 580 -7.69 3.55 12.26
CA GLN A 580 -7.37 2.92 10.98
C GLN A 580 -6.13 2.04 11.05
N GLY A 581 -5.10 2.50 11.76
CA GLY A 581 -3.86 1.75 11.91
C GLY A 581 -4.05 0.51 12.78
N THR A 582 -4.83 0.59 13.86
CA THR A 582 -5.15 -0.59 14.66
C THR A 582 -6.00 -1.59 13.86
N ALA A 583 -6.96 -1.13 13.06
CA ALA A 583 -7.71 -2.00 12.15
C ALA A 583 -6.78 -2.71 11.15
N ALA A 584 -5.81 -1.99 10.60
CA ALA A 584 -4.81 -2.57 9.69
C ALA A 584 -3.92 -3.61 10.39
N ASP A 585 -3.47 -3.34 11.63
CA ASP A 585 -2.67 -4.28 12.41
C ASP A 585 -3.47 -5.54 12.76
N ILE A 586 -4.75 -5.40 13.15
CA ILE A 586 -5.68 -6.51 13.40
C ILE A 586 -5.85 -7.36 12.14
N MET A 587 -6.06 -6.73 10.98
CA MET A 587 -6.17 -7.44 9.70
C MET A 587 -4.91 -8.23 9.37
N LYS A 588 -3.72 -7.66 9.56
CA LYS A 588 -2.43 -8.33 9.35
C LYS A 588 -2.27 -9.54 10.27
N LEU A 589 -2.58 -9.38 11.55
CA LEU A 589 -2.59 -10.49 12.51
C LEU A 589 -3.57 -11.59 12.12
N ALA A 590 -4.77 -11.22 11.67
CA ALA A 590 -5.77 -12.16 11.18
C ALA A 590 -5.27 -12.93 9.95
N MET A 591 -4.66 -12.25 8.98
CA MET A 591 -4.06 -12.87 7.80
C MET A 591 -2.99 -13.91 8.20
N ILE A 592 -2.10 -13.56 9.12
CA ILE A 592 -1.06 -14.47 9.63
C ILE A 592 -1.69 -15.67 10.34
N ALA A 593 -2.69 -15.44 11.20
CA ALA A 593 -3.37 -16.50 11.94
C ALA A 593 -4.16 -17.45 11.01
N VAL A 594 -4.83 -16.92 10.00
CA VAL A 594 -5.56 -17.71 8.99
C VAL A 594 -4.57 -18.52 8.15
N HIS A 595 -3.52 -17.90 7.64
CA HIS A 595 -2.49 -18.56 6.82
C HIS A 595 -1.88 -19.76 7.54
N ARG A 596 -1.46 -19.58 8.79
CA ARG A 596 -0.91 -20.66 9.63
C ARG A 596 -1.93 -21.78 9.86
N ALA A 597 -3.16 -21.41 10.20
CA ALA A 597 -4.20 -22.39 10.51
C ALA A 597 -4.66 -23.21 9.29
N LEU A 598 -4.67 -22.63 8.08
CA LEU A 598 -4.90 -23.37 6.83
C LEU A 598 -3.81 -24.43 6.61
N ALA A 599 -2.54 -24.04 6.77
CA ALA A 599 -1.40 -24.93 6.62
C ALA A 599 -1.38 -26.05 7.69
N GLU A 600 -1.61 -25.72 8.95
CA GLU A 600 -1.66 -26.67 10.08
C GLU A 600 -2.74 -27.73 9.90
N ARG A 601 -3.89 -27.37 9.30
CA ARG A 601 -4.98 -28.31 9.02
C ARG A 601 -4.85 -29.01 7.67
N GLY A 602 -3.83 -28.71 6.88
CA GLY A 602 -3.61 -29.29 5.56
C GLY A 602 -4.74 -28.99 4.58
N LEU A 603 -5.41 -27.83 4.71
CA LEU A 603 -6.47 -27.40 3.82
C LEU A 603 -5.89 -26.91 2.49
N ARG A 604 -6.61 -27.20 1.40
CA ARG A 604 -6.28 -26.74 0.04
C ARG A 604 -6.76 -25.30 -0.22
N SER A 605 -7.68 -24.82 0.62
CA SER A 605 -8.17 -23.44 0.63
C SER A 605 -7.02 -22.45 0.76
N ARG A 606 -7.06 -21.36 0.00
CA ARG A 606 -5.98 -20.35 -0.03
C ARG A 606 -6.50 -18.93 -0.05
N MET A 607 -5.80 -18.02 0.61
CA MET A 607 -6.08 -16.57 0.52
C MET A 607 -5.65 -16.03 -0.84
N LEU A 608 -6.46 -15.16 -1.42
CA LEU A 608 -6.20 -14.53 -2.72
C LEU A 608 -6.02 -13.03 -2.60
N LEU A 609 -6.95 -12.35 -1.94
CA LEU A 609 -6.98 -10.89 -1.85
C LEU A 609 -7.25 -10.44 -0.41
N GLN A 610 -6.69 -9.30 -0.09
CA GLN A 610 -7.06 -8.47 1.06
C GLN A 610 -7.52 -7.11 0.52
N VAL A 611 -8.74 -6.71 0.82
CA VAL A 611 -9.35 -5.46 0.33
C VAL A 611 -10.05 -4.74 1.47
N HIS A 612 -9.52 -3.59 1.92
CA HIS A 612 -10.02 -2.87 3.09
C HIS A 612 -10.04 -3.74 4.35
N ASP A 613 -11.23 -4.13 4.81
CA ASP A 613 -11.44 -4.96 6.00
C ASP A 613 -11.88 -6.40 5.63
N GLU A 614 -11.74 -6.78 4.35
CA GLU A 614 -12.17 -8.03 3.74
C GLU A 614 -11.00 -8.93 3.37
N LEU A 615 -11.13 -10.25 3.61
CA LEU A 615 -10.29 -11.31 3.05
C LEU A 615 -11.09 -12.11 2.02
N VAL A 616 -10.51 -12.35 0.85
CA VAL A 616 -11.08 -13.20 -0.19
C VAL A 616 -10.23 -14.45 -0.33
N LEU A 617 -10.86 -15.60 -0.20
CA LEU A 617 -10.24 -16.93 -0.32
C LEU A 617 -10.85 -17.70 -1.48
N GLU A 618 -10.10 -18.62 -2.02
CA GLU A 618 -10.55 -19.66 -2.93
C GLU A 618 -10.64 -20.98 -2.15
N VAL A 619 -11.82 -21.61 -2.18
CA VAL A 619 -12.15 -22.71 -1.26
C VAL A 619 -12.82 -23.85 -2.04
N PRO A 620 -12.32 -25.10 -1.95
CA PRO A 620 -13.06 -26.29 -2.41
C PRO A 620 -14.39 -26.44 -1.68
N GLU A 621 -15.43 -26.85 -2.37
CA GLU A 621 -16.79 -26.95 -1.81
C GLU A 621 -16.82 -27.85 -0.54
N SER A 622 -16.05 -28.94 -0.55
CA SER A 622 -15.93 -29.84 0.60
C SER A 622 -15.28 -29.20 1.83
N GLU A 623 -14.45 -28.18 1.64
CA GLU A 623 -13.77 -27.46 2.71
C GLU A 623 -14.53 -26.21 3.17
N LEU A 624 -15.62 -25.80 2.50
CA LEU A 624 -16.29 -24.50 2.71
C LEU A 624 -16.69 -24.30 4.18
N ALA A 625 -17.36 -25.27 4.79
CA ALA A 625 -17.82 -25.15 6.17
C ALA A 625 -16.64 -25.04 7.15
N THR A 626 -15.64 -25.89 7.00
CA THR A 626 -14.44 -25.93 7.86
C THR A 626 -13.61 -24.67 7.70
N THR A 627 -13.40 -24.23 6.47
CA THR A 627 -12.62 -23.01 6.18
C THR A 627 -13.36 -21.76 6.68
N THR A 628 -14.68 -21.69 6.50
CA THR A 628 -15.48 -20.57 7.01
C THR A 628 -15.40 -20.48 8.54
N GLU A 629 -15.58 -21.58 9.26
CA GLU A 629 -15.45 -21.62 10.72
C GLU A 629 -14.04 -21.20 11.17
N LEU A 630 -13.01 -21.74 10.52
CA LEU A 630 -11.62 -21.42 10.81
C LEU A 630 -11.36 -19.91 10.64
N VAL A 631 -11.69 -19.35 9.46
CA VAL A 631 -11.39 -17.94 9.14
C VAL A 631 -12.18 -17.01 10.06
N THR A 632 -13.47 -17.24 10.24
CA THR A 632 -14.31 -16.41 11.12
C THR A 632 -13.84 -16.45 12.57
N THR A 633 -13.45 -17.61 13.07
CA THR A 633 -12.90 -17.76 14.43
C THR A 633 -11.56 -17.04 14.57
N ARG A 634 -10.63 -17.21 13.60
CA ARG A 634 -9.31 -16.58 13.66
C ARG A 634 -9.40 -15.07 13.56
N MET A 635 -10.27 -14.53 12.70
CA MET A 635 -10.49 -13.11 12.58
C MET A 635 -11.15 -12.52 13.83
N SER A 636 -12.21 -13.11 14.34
CA SER A 636 -12.97 -12.58 15.50
C SER A 636 -12.22 -12.67 16.82
N ARG A 637 -11.25 -13.58 16.97
CA ARG A 637 -10.50 -13.83 18.22
C ARG A 637 -9.02 -13.45 18.15
N VAL A 638 -8.61 -12.69 17.12
CA VAL A 638 -7.19 -12.36 16.91
C VAL A 638 -6.65 -11.39 17.95
N VAL A 639 -7.50 -10.60 18.56
CA VAL A 639 -7.18 -9.64 19.64
C VAL A 639 -8.38 -9.53 20.58
N GLU A 640 -8.09 -9.30 21.86
CA GLU A 640 -9.12 -9.04 22.88
C GLU A 640 -9.36 -7.53 22.99
N LEU A 641 -10.59 -7.11 22.76
CA LEU A 641 -11.07 -5.73 22.87
C LEU A 641 -12.20 -5.64 23.90
N SER A 642 -12.54 -4.41 24.33
CA SER A 642 -13.70 -4.14 25.20
C SER A 642 -15.05 -4.45 24.53
N VAL A 643 -15.06 -4.65 23.23
CA VAL A 643 -16.22 -5.07 22.43
C VAL A 643 -15.78 -6.22 21.51
N PRO A 644 -16.65 -7.21 21.24
CA PRO A 644 -16.30 -8.33 20.39
C PRO A 644 -16.04 -7.86 18.96
N LEU A 645 -15.05 -8.48 18.29
CA LEU A 645 -14.91 -8.36 16.84
C LEU A 645 -15.90 -9.34 16.19
N GLU A 646 -16.66 -8.85 15.22
CA GLU A 646 -17.58 -9.64 14.43
C GLU A 646 -17.18 -9.63 12.97
N VAL A 647 -17.43 -10.74 12.29
CA VAL A 647 -17.14 -10.92 10.87
C VAL A 647 -18.35 -11.49 10.15
N ASP A 648 -18.55 -11.02 8.93
CA ASP A 648 -19.58 -11.53 8.01
C ASP A 648 -18.92 -12.40 6.95
N ALA A 649 -19.42 -13.63 6.76
CA ALA A 649 -18.91 -14.57 5.76
C ALA A 649 -19.92 -14.79 4.65
N LYS A 650 -19.46 -14.75 3.39
CA LYS A 650 -20.25 -14.98 2.19
C LYS A 650 -19.44 -15.83 1.21
N ALA A 651 -20.11 -16.70 0.46
CA ALA A 651 -19.46 -17.52 -0.55
C ALA A 651 -20.27 -17.54 -1.86
N GLY A 652 -19.59 -17.76 -2.97
CA GLY A 652 -20.23 -17.82 -4.28
C GLY A 652 -19.25 -18.09 -5.41
N PRO A 653 -19.76 -18.15 -6.65
CA PRO A 653 -18.94 -18.48 -7.82
C PRO A 653 -18.02 -17.34 -8.27
N ASN A 654 -18.31 -16.11 -7.87
CA ASN A 654 -17.54 -14.91 -8.21
C ASN A 654 -17.66 -13.87 -7.08
N TRP A 655 -16.89 -12.79 -7.16
CA TRP A 655 -16.79 -11.78 -6.10
C TRP A 655 -17.99 -10.83 -6.01
N ALA A 656 -18.95 -10.89 -6.94
CA ALA A 656 -20.19 -10.10 -6.90
C ALA A 656 -21.36 -10.93 -6.35
N ASP A 657 -21.49 -12.17 -6.81
CA ASP A 657 -22.62 -13.02 -6.51
C ASP A 657 -22.28 -13.95 -5.33
N LEU A 658 -22.22 -13.34 -4.13
CA LEU A 658 -21.87 -13.99 -2.86
C LEU A 658 -23.12 -14.10 -1.97
N GLU A 659 -23.38 -15.28 -1.43
CA GLU A 659 -24.45 -15.58 -0.48
C GLU A 659 -23.92 -15.76 0.93
N PRO A 660 -24.66 -15.32 1.98
CA PRO A 660 -24.23 -15.50 3.36
C PRO A 660 -24.03 -16.97 3.74
N VAL A 661 -22.89 -17.31 4.32
CA VAL A 661 -22.61 -18.62 4.89
C VAL A 661 -22.90 -18.60 6.39
N ARG A 662 -23.88 -19.39 6.82
CA ARG A 662 -24.21 -19.51 8.25
C ARG A 662 -23.19 -20.46 8.91
N VAL A 663 -22.35 -19.91 9.77
CA VAL A 663 -21.49 -20.69 10.67
C VAL A 663 -22.20 -20.85 12.01
N LYS A 664 -22.37 -22.08 12.47
CA LYS A 664 -22.68 -22.30 13.89
C LYS A 664 -21.35 -22.15 14.64
N LEU A 665 -21.09 -20.98 15.18
CA LEU A 665 -19.96 -20.82 16.11
C LEU A 665 -20.25 -21.73 17.32
N SER A 666 -19.47 -22.75 17.48
CA SER A 666 -19.44 -23.52 18.73
C SER A 666 -18.84 -22.62 19.81
N HIS A 667 -19.64 -22.31 20.81
CA HIS A 667 -19.30 -21.48 21.97
C HIS A 667 -18.18 -22.08 22.82
#